data_dc6d0e3efb0ff381743c5e82cd9a3e53
#
_entry.id   dc6d0e3efb0ff381743c5e82cd9a3e53
#
_cell.length_a   1.000
_cell.length_b   1.000
_cell.length_c   1.000
_cell.angle_alpha   90.00
_cell.angle_beta   90.00
_cell.angle_gamma   90.00
#
_symmetry.space_group_name_H-M   'P 1'
#
loop_
_entity.id
_entity.type
_entity.pdbx_description
1 polymer ?
#
loop_
_entity_poly.entity_id
_entity_poly.type
_entity_poly.pdbx_seq_one_letter_code
_entity_poly.pdbx_strand_id
1 'polypeptide(L)'
;NNTFERYSFLVKATHKLNDWVDVAASVNFSNSTPRNAARNIGENFVNGTWTPNYDPQYFRNKYLGEPGGVARTDYGDIYGNVPGKTYWFEIDKYDYRQKETVVRPTFEVNMKITDWLKFKADANMNYYYNRGDNKELGTGYANDGGYYKIWQTTFGGSFTWNKTIKDYYIGGFARFEYYNTSRYEYSVNTDGGMVVPGQWFVDNSKNPKKSDGGLKSEKRMLSAIFALNLGWKNQVYLDVTGRNDWSSALVYANRTGNHSYFYPSVSGSWLINETFRESMPSWINLAKLRASWAQVGNDTDPYAVNQTYSFATMEMYDGNIYTNELDKLMKIADLKPERKNSWEIGLDFRTFNNRLNLDFTYYKENTTDQIMKINVPAISGVTQQLVNAGNIQNSGIEIALNTTPIKTKDWQWDLDFTYTRNRSKIVSLHPNVANYIELSGYVNAYDYHIGSVAKVGESYGVLMSDVTQARNENGVPLLEWDDSWRGAYRAQSKTAEVVGNMTPDFLGSVATTLTWKDLSLNVGLDMRFGGLVASYCNLYGTQAGWTESSLQYRDPEHGGMTWTSQYADSKGIQYTDGMIPEGVFKEGTIATLVDGTKMDVSGLSYAQLVQEGKLEPTHAGSWYGNNYAWGAQTIDDIWVHKLSYIALRNITINYRLPNSISHKLGAKGLNLSFSARNLGYLYNSLPNNLNPESVRSNSASEFRIRGFEPYTASYIFTINANF
;
A
#
# COMPACT_ATOMS: atom_id res chain seq x y z
N ASN A 1 25.45 1.48 -4.06
CA ASN A 1 25.89 0.87 -2.80
C ASN A 1 24.81 0.97 -1.72
N ASN A 2 23.86 0.04 -1.72
CA ASN A 2 22.86 -0.05 -0.68
C ASN A 2 23.44 -0.89 0.46
N THR A 3 23.43 -0.38 1.67
CA THR A 3 23.88 -1.10 2.86
C THR A 3 22.88 -0.96 3.98
N PHE A 4 22.77 -1.99 4.78
CA PHE A 4 21.97 -1.99 5.99
C PHE A 4 22.72 -2.74 7.09
N GLU A 5 22.98 -2.05 8.18
CA GLU A 5 23.56 -2.65 9.38
C GLU A 5 22.62 -2.41 10.55
N ARG A 6 22.45 -3.42 11.39
CA ARG A 6 21.62 -3.32 12.59
C ARG A 6 22.27 -4.05 13.74
N TYR A 7 22.35 -3.38 14.86
CA TYR A 7 22.76 -3.94 16.14
C TYR A 7 21.57 -3.86 17.09
N SER A 8 21.25 -4.97 17.74
CA SER A 8 20.16 -5.04 18.71
C SER A 8 20.64 -5.70 19.99
N PHE A 9 20.21 -5.16 21.10
CA PHE A 9 20.59 -5.62 22.42
C PHE A 9 19.38 -5.60 23.35
N LEU A 10 19.12 -6.71 24.02
CA LEU A 10 18.04 -6.85 25.00
C LEU A 10 18.61 -7.35 26.33
N VAL A 11 18.35 -6.59 27.38
CA VAL A 11 18.57 -7.03 28.76
C VAL A 11 17.22 -7.07 29.46
N LYS A 12 16.98 -8.17 30.19
CA LYS A 12 15.82 -8.32 31.05
C LYS A 12 16.28 -8.87 32.39
N ALA A 13 15.85 -8.24 33.47
CA ALA A 13 16.04 -8.72 34.83
C ALA A 13 14.68 -8.86 35.52
N THR A 14 14.51 -9.92 36.28
CA THR A 14 13.33 -10.14 37.13
C THR A 14 13.84 -10.49 38.53
N HIS A 15 13.30 -9.83 39.53
CA HIS A 15 13.67 -10.05 40.90
C HIS A 15 12.43 -10.24 41.78
N LYS A 16 12.38 -11.34 42.49
CA LYS A 16 11.35 -11.64 43.49
C LYS A 16 11.76 -10.97 44.79
N LEU A 17 11.06 -9.90 45.19
CA LEU A 17 11.31 -9.20 46.43
C LEU A 17 10.86 -10.01 47.65
N ASN A 18 9.70 -10.68 47.51
CA ASN A 18 9.12 -11.56 48.50
C ASN A 18 8.06 -12.46 47.83
N ASP A 19 7.29 -13.24 48.61
CA ASP A 19 6.29 -14.18 48.03
C ASP A 19 5.09 -13.52 47.37
N TRP A 20 4.91 -12.22 47.55
CA TRP A 20 3.74 -11.51 47.01
C TRP A 20 4.12 -10.35 46.10
N VAL A 21 5.42 -9.98 45.97
CA VAL A 21 5.91 -8.90 45.07
C VAL A 21 7.08 -9.38 44.25
N ASP A 22 6.98 -9.23 42.95
CA ASP A 22 8.10 -9.30 42.02
C ASP A 22 8.21 -8.03 41.16
N VAL A 23 9.41 -7.71 40.76
CA VAL A 23 9.72 -6.60 39.90
C VAL A 23 10.47 -7.08 38.65
N ALA A 24 10.17 -6.50 37.51
CA ALA A 24 10.86 -6.78 36.27
C ALA A 24 11.26 -5.48 35.60
N ALA A 25 12.46 -5.45 35.05
CA ALA A 25 12.93 -4.35 34.21
C ALA A 25 13.57 -4.91 32.94
N SER A 26 13.33 -4.25 31.83
CA SER A 26 14.03 -4.59 30.60
C SER A 26 14.38 -3.33 29.80
N VAL A 27 15.44 -3.44 29.00
CA VAL A 27 15.81 -2.42 28.01
C VAL A 27 16.08 -3.15 26.71
N ASN A 28 15.33 -2.75 25.67
CA ASN A 28 15.62 -3.13 24.30
C ASN A 28 16.23 -1.92 23.59
N PHE A 29 17.44 -2.10 23.10
CA PHE A 29 18.16 -1.11 22.30
C PHE A 29 18.36 -1.65 20.89
N SER A 30 18.14 -0.80 19.87
CA SER A 30 18.46 -1.12 18.49
C SER A 30 19.03 0.12 17.80
N ASN A 31 20.10 -0.06 17.07
CA ASN A 31 20.67 0.95 16.19
C ASN A 31 20.79 0.37 14.78
N SER A 32 20.31 1.10 13.78
CA SER A 32 20.43 0.72 12.37
C SER A 32 20.93 1.91 11.53
N THR A 33 21.71 1.56 10.49
CA THR A 33 22.32 2.53 9.58
C THR A 33 22.00 2.18 8.14
N PRO A 34 20.73 2.38 7.71
CA PRO A 34 20.39 2.18 6.30
C PRO A 34 21.04 3.26 5.43
N ARG A 35 21.52 2.85 4.26
CA ARG A 35 22.06 3.74 3.24
C ARG A 35 21.42 3.37 1.91
N ASN A 36 20.81 4.34 1.25
CA ASN A 36 20.12 4.20 -0.04
C ASN A 36 19.02 3.12 -0.01
N ALA A 37 18.33 2.95 1.12
CA ALA A 37 17.45 1.81 1.40
C ALA A 37 16.17 1.79 0.56
N ALA A 38 15.71 2.94 0.09
CA ALA A 38 14.44 3.03 -0.66
C ALA A 38 14.64 3.92 -1.88
N ARG A 39 14.92 3.31 -3.02
CA ARG A 39 15.03 4.03 -4.27
C ARG A 39 14.18 3.37 -5.33
N ASN A 40 13.22 4.10 -5.87
CA ASN A 40 12.44 3.66 -7.02
C ASN A 40 13.21 3.90 -8.31
N ILE A 41 14.14 2.99 -8.62
CA ILE A 41 14.92 3.03 -9.86
C ILE A 41 14.01 2.77 -11.06
N GLY A 42 12.94 2.02 -10.88
CA GLY A 42 12.05 1.60 -11.94
C GLY A 42 11.27 2.75 -12.59
N GLU A 43 10.97 3.83 -11.86
CA GLU A 43 10.26 4.98 -12.42
C GLU A 43 11.07 5.66 -13.54
N ASN A 44 12.39 5.68 -13.41
CA ASN A 44 13.27 6.24 -14.44
C ASN A 44 13.33 5.40 -15.73
N PHE A 45 13.06 4.10 -15.65
CA PHE A 45 12.92 3.24 -16.83
C PHE A 45 11.65 3.54 -17.63
N VAL A 46 10.62 4.05 -16.97
CA VAL A 46 9.29 4.21 -17.55
C VAL A 46 9.13 5.55 -18.23
N ASN A 47 9.83 6.58 -17.75
CA ASN A 47 9.70 7.94 -18.25
C ASN A 47 10.42 8.20 -19.61
N GLY A 48 10.41 7.22 -20.50
CA GLY A 48 10.81 7.42 -21.87
C GLY A 48 12.32 7.35 -22.16
N THR A 49 13.12 6.87 -21.23
CA THR A 49 14.58 6.93 -21.36
C THR A 49 15.24 5.69 -21.94
N TRP A 50 14.49 4.60 -22.11
CA TRP A 50 15.06 3.31 -22.49
C TRP A 50 14.35 2.73 -23.71
N THR A 51 15.05 2.60 -24.82
CA THR A 51 14.55 1.93 -26.01
C THR A 51 15.01 0.47 -26.04
N PRO A 52 14.34 -0.44 -26.78
CA PRO A 52 14.75 -1.84 -26.86
C PRO A 52 16.19 -2.08 -27.32
N ASN A 53 16.74 -1.15 -28.11
CA ASN A 53 18.11 -1.14 -28.56
C ASN A 53 19.10 -0.44 -27.62
N TYR A 54 18.64 -0.08 -26.41
CA TYR A 54 19.47 0.55 -25.41
C TYR A 54 20.48 -0.45 -24.85
N ASP A 55 21.78 -0.15 -24.97
CA ASP A 55 22.86 -0.88 -24.33
C ASP A 55 23.27 -0.22 -23.01
N PRO A 56 22.88 -0.78 -21.86
CA PRO A 56 23.21 -0.24 -20.55
C PRO A 56 24.73 -0.14 -20.33
N GLN A 57 25.50 -1.10 -20.87
CA GLN A 57 26.93 -1.12 -20.70
C GLN A 57 27.63 -0.03 -21.51
N TYR A 58 27.16 0.26 -22.72
CA TYR A 58 27.65 1.37 -23.52
C TYR A 58 27.48 2.70 -22.79
N PHE A 59 26.28 2.97 -22.26
CA PHE A 59 26.01 4.23 -21.56
C PHE A 59 26.74 4.31 -20.21
N ARG A 60 26.93 3.17 -19.52
CA ARG A 60 27.77 3.13 -18.32
C ARG A 60 29.20 3.50 -18.63
N ASN A 61 29.79 2.90 -19.66
CA ASN A 61 31.17 3.18 -20.07
C ASN A 61 31.32 4.64 -20.53
N LYS A 62 30.36 5.17 -21.25
CA LYS A 62 30.32 6.57 -21.64
C LYS A 62 30.27 7.49 -20.43
N TYR A 63 29.43 7.19 -19.43
CA TYR A 63 29.35 7.92 -18.18
C TYR A 63 30.69 7.89 -17.42
N LEU A 64 31.35 6.75 -17.31
CA LEU A 64 32.62 6.60 -16.62
C LEU A 64 33.79 7.28 -17.36
N GLY A 65 33.71 7.43 -18.69
CA GLY A 65 34.73 8.07 -19.52
C GLY A 65 34.63 9.61 -19.62
N GLU A 66 33.57 10.21 -19.09
CA GLU A 66 33.36 11.66 -19.13
C GLU A 66 34.27 12.40 -18.13
N PRO A 67 35.17 13.29 -18.56
CA PRO A 67 36.07 14.03 -17.67
C PRO A 67 35.27 14.90 -16.68
N GLY A 68 35.54 14.76 -15.40
CA GLY A 68 34.89 15.54 -14.35
C GLY A 68 33.41 15.26 -14.16
N GLY A 69 32.90 14.12 -14.60
CA GLY A 69 31.49 13.70 -14.59
C GLY A 69 30.77 13.75 -13.25
N VAL A 70 31.42 14.25 -12.22
CA VAL A 70 30.96 14.26 -10.84
C VAL A 70 30.63 15.65 -10.32
N ALA A 71 31.21 16.68 -10.88
CA ALA A 71 31.23 18.02 -10.28
C ALA A 71 30.35 19.04 -11.02
N ARG A 72 29.43 18.59 -11.85
CA ARG A 72 28.66 19.51 -12.68
C ARG A 72 27.39 19.98 -12.01
N THR A 73 27.20 21.30 -12.04
CA THR A 73 26.00 22.00 -11.57
C THR A 73 24.81 21.82 -12.48
N ASP A 74 25.02 21.38 -13.74
CA ASP A 74 24.02 21.32 -14.78
C ASP A 74 23.73 19.88 -15.19
N TYR A 75 23.10 19.20 -14.30
CA TYR A 75 22.66 17.82 -14.50
C TYR A 75 21.82 17.63 -15.76
N GLY A 76 20.97 18.62 -16.11
CA GLY A 76 20.16 18.63 -17.33
C GLY A 76 20.99 18.89 -18.59
N ASP A 77 21.98 19.79 -18.54
CA ASP A 77 22.73 20.21 -19.71
C ASP A 77 23.81 19.24 -20.16
N ILE A 78 24.38 18.49 -19.20
CA ILE A 78 25.43 17.51 -19.51
C ILE A 78 24.88 16.28 -20.22
N TYR A 79 23.71 15.87 -19.77
CA TYR A 79 23.17 14.61 -20.19
C TYR A 79 22.12 14.79 -21.28
N GLY A 80 21.58 16.01 -21.42
CA GLY A 80 20.56 16.31 -22.42
C GLY A 80 19.48 15.23 -22.45
N ASN A 81 18.91 15.00 -23.58
CA ASN A 81 17.94 13.92 -23.79
C ASN A 81 18.60 12.56 -24.12
N VAL A 82 19.81 12.30 -23.63
CA VAL A 82 20.47 11.00 -23.87
C VAL A 82 19.98 9.98 -22.85
N PRO A 83 19.21 8.99 -23.28
CA PRO A 83 18.66 7.95 -22.42
C PRO A 83 19.74 7.25 -21.59
N GLY A 84 19.47 7.06 -20.29
CA GLY A 84 20.31 6.24 -19.41
C GLY A 84 21.55 6.88 -18.81
N LYS A 85 22.01 8.03 -19.25
CA LYS A 85 23.14 8.71 -18.60
C LYS A 85 22.78 9.18 -17.19
N THR A 86 21.61 9.73 -17.02
CA THR A 86 21.03 10.15 -15.73
C THR A 86 21.00 9.01 -14.73
N TYR A 87 20.60 7.84 -15.16
CA TYR A 87 20.50 6.64 -14.35
C TYR A 87 21.84 6.26 -13.70
N TRP A 88 22.93 6.20 -14.48
CA TRP A 88 24.24 5.84 -13.96
C TRP A 88 24.82 6.90 -13.02
N PHE A 89 24.60 8.18 -13.34
CA PHE A 89 24.96 9.27 -12.44
C PHE A 89 24.22 9.17 -11.10
N GLU A 90 22.93 8.95 -11.12
CA GLU A 90 22.15 8.80 -9.91
C GLU A 90 22.57 7.58 -9.08
N ILE A 91 22.80 6.42 -9.74
CA ILE A 91 23.29 5.23 -9.03
C ILE A 91 24.64 5.49 -8.35
N ASP A 92 25.55 6.21 -9.02
CA ASP A 92 26.87 6.47 -8.50
C ASP A 92 26.88 7.57 -7.41
N LYS A 93 26.10 8.62 -7.61
CA LYS A 93 26.16 9.82 -6.77
C LYS A 93 25.11 9.88 -5.67
N TYR A 94 24.03 9.13 -5.79
CA TYR A 94 23.02 9.10 -4.75
C TYR A 94 23.58 8.59 -3.43
N ASP A 95 23.43 9.37 -2.37
CA ASP A 95 23.93 9.04 -1.05
C ASP A 95 22.97 9.57 0.03
N TYR A 96 21.95 8.77 0.31
CA TYR A 96 21.03 9.02 1.40
C TYR A 96 21.40 8.12 2.58
N ARG A 97 21.86 8.73 3.65
CA ARG A 97 22.29 8.06 4.88
C ARG A 97 21.28 8.29 5.97
N GLN A 98 20.93 7.22 6.65
CA GLN A 98 20.07 7.30 7.82
C GLN A 98 20.76 6.66 9.02
N LYS A 99 20.42 7.15 10.19
CA LYS A 99 20.78 6.54 11.47
C LYS A 99 19.53 6.48 12.33
N GLU A 100 19.09 5.28 12.60
CA GLU A 100 17.93 5.03 13.45
C GLU A 100 18.40 4.48 14.80
N THR A 101 17.87 5.03 15.88
CA THR A 101 18.12 4.54 17.24
C THR A 101 16.78 4.36 17.93
N VAL A 102 16.56 3.18 18.47
CA VAL A 102 15.35 2.83 19.22
C VAL A 102 15.75 2.36 20.62
N VAL A 103 15.14 2.94 21.64
CA VAL A 103 15.34 2.55 23.03
C VAL A 103 13.99 2.32 23.68
N ARG A 104 13.78 1.11 24.20
CA ARG A 104 12.52 0.70 24.83
C ARG A 104 12.76 0.13 26.23
N PRO A 105 12.91 0.97 27.25
CA PRO A 105 12.88 0.52 28.63
C PRO A 105 11.45 0.17 29.06
N THR A 106 11.33 -0.88 29.86
CA THR A 106 10.09 -1.28 30.53
C THR A 106 10.39 -1.52 32.01
N PHE A 107 9.43 -1.17 32.86
CA PHE A 107 9.47 -1.45 34.26
C PHE A 107 8.10 -1.97 34.70
N GLU A 108 8.08 -3.05 35.47
CA GLU A 108 6.87 -3.70 35.95
C GLU A 108 7.01 -4.08 37.43
N VAL A 109 5.93 -3.86 38.17
CA VAL A 109 5.76 -4.35 39.53
C VAL A 109 4.51 -5.23 39.55
N ASN A 110 4.64 -6.46 39.89
CA ASN A 110 3.55 -7.41 40.01
C ASN A 110 3.35 -7.74 41.52
N MET A 111 2.10 -7.65 41.97
CA MET A 111 1.72 -7.92 43.35
C MET A 111 0.63 -8.98 43.40
N LYS A 112 0.87 -10.04 44.12
CA LYS A 112 -0.13 -11.06 44.45
C LYS A 112 -0.85 -10.64 45.73
N ILE A 113 -2.05 -10.04 45.63
CA ILE A 113 -2.82 -9.61 46.80
C ILE A 113 -3.46 -10.78 47.46
N THR A 114 -4.08 -11.67 46.67
CA THR A 114 -4.61 -12.98 47.10
C THR A 114 -4.32 -14.00 45.99
N ASP A 115 -4.72 -15.27 46.18
CA ASP A 115 -4.58 -16.28 45.11
C ASP A 115 -5.41 -15.99 43.87
N TRP A 116 -6.49 -15.24 44.01
CA TRP A 116 -7.41 -14.89 42.92
C TRP A 116 -7.34 -13.42 42.47
N LEU A 117 -6.62 -12.54 43.20
CA LEU A 117 -6.49 -11.10 42.88
C LEU A 117 -5.02 -10.70 42.80
N LYS A 118 -4.63 -10.12 41.68
CA LYS A 118 -3.29 -9.59 41.46
C LYS A 118 -3.39 -8.10 41.04
N PHE A 119 -2.36 -7.34 41.40
CA PHE A 119 -2.17 -5.99 40.95
C PHE A 119 -0.87 -5.93 40.13
N LYS A 120 -0.89 -5.17 39.00
CA LYS A 120 0.28 -4.88 38.21
C LYS A 120 0.36 -3.37 37.98
N ALA A 121 1.52 -2.77 38.24
CA ALA A 121 1.86 -1.44 37.76
C ALA A 121 2.97 -1.55 36.71
N ASP A 122 2.85 -0.83 35.62
CA ASP A 122 3.84 -0.85 34.54
C ASP A 122 4.12 0.54 34.00
N ALA A 123 5.37 0.73 33.54
CA ALA A 123 5.85 1.91 32.85
C ALA A 123 6.63 1.46 31.61
N ASN A 124 6.28 2.01 30.47
CA ASN A 124 6.92 1.71 29.20
C ASN A 124 7.29 3.03 28.51
N MET A 125 8.47 3.07 27.91
CA MET A 125 8.86 4.15 27.03
C MET A 125 9.29 3.57 25.68
N ASN A 126 8.97 4.25 24.60
CA ASN A 126 9.52 4.01 23.28
C ASN A 126 10.13 5.33 22.78
N TYR A 127 11.46 5.38 22.79
CA TYR A 127 12.22 6.49 22.21
C TYR A 127 12.70 6.08 20.84
N TYR A 128 12.30 6.84 19.83
CA TYR A 128 12.75 6.68 18.46
C TYR A 128 13.47 7.94 18.01
N TYR A 129 14.67 7.79 17.50
CA TYR A 129 15.45 8.85 16.90
C TYR A 129 15.86 8.44 15.49
N ASN A 130 15.59 9.28 14.53
CA ASN A 130 16.03 9.11 13.15
C ASN A 130 16.74 10.37 12.69
N ARG A 131 17.95 10.22 12.18
CA ARG A 131 18.71 11.26 11.50
C ARG A 131 18.90 10.85 10.05
N GLY A 132 18.60 11.76 9.11
CA GLY A 132 18.84 11.61 7.69
C GLY A 132 19.77 12.68 7.16
N ASP A 133 20.66 12.30 6.24
CA ASP A 133 21.49 13.21 5.44
C ASP A 133 21.33 12.78 3.97
N ASN A 134 20.79 13.66 3.14
CA ASN A 134 20.51 13.42 1.73
C ASN A 134 21.32 14.35 0.84
N LYS A 135 21.94 13.78 -0.19
CA LYS A 135 22.54 14.55 -1.27
C LYS A 135 21.51 14.65 -2.40
N GLU A 136 20.94 15.81 -2.57
CA GLU A 136 20.05 16.07 -3.68
C GLU A 136 20.85 16.31 -4.96
N LEU A 137 20.53 15.50 -5.99
CA LEU A 137 21.19 15.50 -7.28
C LEU A 137 20.27 16.16 -8.31
N GLY A 138 20.37 17.43 -8.49
CA GLY A 138 19.53 18.17 -9.46
C GLY A 138 20.21 19.46 -9.91
N THR A 139 19.49 20.27 -10.68
CA THR A 139 19.90 21.61 -11.04
C THR A 139 20.09 22.46 -9.80
N GLY A 140 21.29 22.59 -9.33
CA GLY A 140 21.58 23.40 -8.16
C GLY A 140 22.11 22.63 -6.97
N TYR A 141 22.23 21.33 -7.02
CA TYR A 141 22.76 20.47 -5.94
C TYR A 141 22.44 20.99 -4.54
N ALA A 142 21.73 20.23 -3.76
CA ALA A 142 21.41 20.60 -2.40
C ALA A 142 21.88 19.52 -1.41
N ASN A 143 22.08 19.90 -0.18
CA ASN A 143 22.29 18.99 0.93
C ASN A 143 21.17 19.20 1.94
N ASP A 144 20.34 18.16 2.10
CA ASP A 144 19.27 18.13 3.06
C ASP A 144 19.66 17.26 4.24
N GLY A 145 19.58 17.83 5.44
CA GLY A 145 19.89 17.13 6.66
C GLY A 145 18.84 17.38 7.73
N GLY A 146 18.67 16.44 8.60
CA GLY A 146 17.75 16.62 9.70
C GLY A 146 17.61 15.40 10.60
N TYR A 147 16.87 15.60 11.66
CA TYR A 147 16.47 14.51 12.53
C TYR A 147 15.03 14.69 13.01
N TYR A 148 14.40 13.60 13.35
CA TYR A 148 13.22 13.63 14.20
C TYR A 148 13.34 12.63 15.33
N LYS A 149 12.69 12.94 16.43
CA LYS A 149 12.63 12.10 17.62
C LYS A 149 11.19 12.00 18.10
N ILE A 150 10.80 10.79 18.45
CA ILE A 150 9.49 10.49 19.01
C ILE A 150 9.69 9.89 20.39
N TRP A 151 8.96 10.46 21.36
CA TRP A 151 8.87 9.94 22.71
C TRP A 151 7.46 9.44 22.93
N GLN A 152 7.30 8.17 23.22
CA GLN A 152 6.04 7.59 23.63
C GLN A 152 6.21 7.00 25.01
N THR A 153 5.36 7.39 25.94
CA THR A 153 5.35 6.88 27.31
C THR A 153 3.99 6.36 27.67
N THR A 154 3.96 5.22 28.35
CA THR A 154 2.75 4.63 28.88
C THR A 154 2.99 4.27 30.35
N PHE A 155 2.09 4.73 31.22
CA PHE A 155 2.03 4.34 32.63
C PHE A 155 0.69 3.68 32.88
N GLY A 156 0.68 2.53 33.52
CA GLY A 156 -0.56 1.85 33.77
C GLY A 156 -0.59 1.11 35.11
N GLY A 157 -1.79 0.91 35.60
CA GLY A 157 -2.07 0.06 36.75
C GLY A 157 -3.27 -0.81 36.48
N SER A 158 -3.19 -2.09 36.77
CA SER A 158 -4.28 -3.04 36.54
C SER A 158 -4.49 -3.98 37.72
N PHE A 159 -5.73 -4.19 38.08
CA PHE A 159 -6.19 -5.31 38.91
C PHE A 159 -6.65 -6.42 37.97
N THR A 160 -6.17 -7.63 38.22
CA THR A 160 -6.60 -8.83 37.50
C THR A 160 -7.13 -9.84 38.51
N TRP A 161 -8.30 -10.39 38.23
CA TRP A 161 -8.91 -11.42 39.07
C TRP A 161 -9.28 -12.65 38.27
N ASN A 162 -9.18 -13.81 38.90
CA ASN A 162 -9.68 -15.07 38.37
C ASN A 162 -10.06 -16.01 39.52
N LYS A 163 -11.25 -16.59 39.46
CA LYS A 163 -11.74 -17.52 40.46
C LYS A 163 -12.72 -18.52 39.84
N THR A 164 -12.56 -19.76 40.16
CA THR A 164 -13.55 -20.78 39.83
C THR A 164 -14.32 -21.13 41.08
N ILE A 165 -15.67 -21.10 41.00
CA ILE A 165 -16.61 -21.46 42.09
C ILE A 165 -17.53 -22.51 41.54
N LYS A 166 -17.32 -23.76 41.94
CA LYS A 166 -18.01 -24.92 41.39
C LYS A 166 -17.88 -24.96 39.87
N ASP A 167 -19.00 -24.86 39.17
CA ASP A 167 -19.10 -24.89 37.68
C ASP A 167 -18.86 -23.54 37.02
N TYR A 168 -18.67 -22.47 37.79
CA TYR A 168 -18.56 -21.11 37.25
C TYR A 168 -17.13 -20.59 37.35
N TYR A 169 -16.61 -20.10 36.23
CA TYR A 169 -15.40 -19.31 36.14
C TYR A 169 -15.74 -17.84 36.08
N ILE A 170 -15.09 -17.01 36.87
CA ILE A 170 -15.20 -15.53 36.86
C ILE A 170 -13.80 -14.97 36.82
N GLY A 171 -13.44 -14.34 35.70
CA GLY A 171 -12.16 -13.70 35.52
C GLY A 171 -12.33 -12.30 34.93
N GLY A 172 -11.23 -11.55 34.87
CA GLY A 172 -11.26 -10.24 34.28
C GLY A 172 -10.14 -9.33 34.76
N PHE A 173 -10.19 -8.08 34.30
CA PHE A 173 -9.29 -7.04 34.78
C PHE A 173 -9.95 -5.67 34.72
N ALA A 174 -9.43 -4.74 35.55
CA ALA A 174 -9.67 -3.33 35.46
C ALA A 174 -8.33 -2.59 35.37
N ARG A 175 -8.13 -1.74 34.38
CA ARG A 175 -6.88 -1.04 34.11
C ARG A 175 -7.12 0.46 33.93
N PHE A 176 -6.26 1.25 34.53
CA PHE A 176 -6.08 2.67 34.21
C PHE A 176 -4.75 2.84 33.48
N GLU A 177 -4.75 3.68 32.40
CA GLU A 177 -3.59 3.92 31.59
C GLU A 177 -3.48 5.40 31.21
N TYR A 178 -2.27 5.94 31.33
CA TYR A 178 -1.88 7.21 30.78
C TYR A 178 -0.91 7.00 29.61
N TYR A 179 -1.20 7.59 28.47
CA TYR A 179 -0.35 7.56 27.27
C TYR A 179 0.01 8.99 26.88
N ASN A 180 1.27 9.21 26.55
CA ASN A 180 1.77 10.44 25.95
C ASN A 180 2.67 10.13 24.77
N THR A 181 2.51 10.86 23.67
CA THR A 181 3.45 10.85 22.54
C THR A 181 3.78 12.28 22.14
N SER A 182 5.05 12.53 21.86
CA SER A 182 5.53 13.82 21.36
C SER A 182 6.53 13.59 20.23
N ARG A 183 6.46 14.44 19.20
CA ARG A 183 7.35 14.42 18.05
C ARG A 183 8.04 15.75 17.90
N TYR A 184 9.36 15.70 17.91
CA TYR A 184 10.25 16.83 17.61
C TYR A 184 10.93 16.58 16.28
N GLU A 185 11.01 17.62 15.47
CA GLU A 185 11.73 17.59 14.19
C GLU A 185 12.70 18.76 14.11
N TYR A 186 13.77 18.53 13.38
CA TYR A 186 14.69 19.56 12.97
C TYR A 186 15.20 19.23 11.58
N SER A 187 15.13 20.17 10.67
CA SER A 187 15.68 20.08 9.33
C SER A 187 16.54 21.31 9.03
N VAL A 188 17.56 21.10 8.22
CA VAL A 188 18.41 22.17 7.71
C VAL A 188 18.80 21.82 6.28
N ASN A 189 18.58 22.75 5.38
CA ASN A 189 18.78 22.53 3.96
C ASN A 189 19.59 23.68 3.37
N THR A 190 20.40 23.38 2.35
CA THR A 190 20.97 24.42 1.51
C THR A 190 19.87 25.12 0.72
N ASP A 191 20.06 26.38 0.40
CA ASP A 191 19.14 27.16 -0.41
C ASP A 191 19.87 27.75 -1.64
N GLY A 192 19.19 27.81 -2.80
CA GLY A 192 19.76 28.29 -4.05
C GLY A 192 20.91 27.46 -4.61
N GLY A 193 21.11 26.24 -4.12
CA GLY A 193 22.19 25.35 -4.51
C GLY A 193 23.46 25.52 -3.68
N MET A 194 24.57 24.95 -4.15
CA MET A 194 25.88 25.00 -3.48
C MET A 194 26.85 25.97 -4.15
N VAL A 195 27.67 26.67 -3.35
CA VAL A 195 28.73 27.56 -3.84
C VAL A 195 29.79 26.75 -4.59
N VAL A 196 30.25 25.65 -4.00
CA VAL A 196 31.22 24.74 -4.60
C VAL A 196 30.52 23.43 -4.96
N PRO A 197 30.33 23.17 -6.26
CA PRO A 197 29.69 21.92 -6.70
C PRO A 197 30.44 20.68 -6.23
N GLY A 198 29.70 19.63 -5.88
CA GLY A 198 30.29 18.36 -5.43
C GLY A 198 30.75 18.33 -3.98
N GLN A 199 30.63 19.41 -3.24
CA GLN A 199 30.98 19.50 -1.82
C GLN A 199 29.70 19.57 -0.97
N TRP A 200 29.15 18.40 -0.59
CA TRP A 200 27.87 18.28 0.12
C TRP A 200 28.03 18.50 1.62
N PHE A 201 27.88 19.74 2.06
CA PHE A 201 27.71 20.13 3.45
C PHE A 201 26.88 21.42 3.52
N VAL A 202 26.12 21.59 4.59
CA VAL A 202 25.08 22.62 4.69
C VAL A 202 25.66 24.06 4.62
N ASP A 203 26.88 24.27 5.10
CA ASP A 203 27.52 25.61 5.05
C ASP A 203 27.99 26.02 3.64
N ASN A 204 27.91 25.09 2.67
CA ASN A 204 28.22 25.37 1.25
C ASN A 204 26.99 25.92 0.49
N SER A 205 25.99 26.45 1.20
CA SER A 205 24.78 27.03 0.60
C SER A 205 25.05 28.37 -0.06
N LYS A 206 24.50 28.60 -1.25
CA LYS A 206 24.60 29.89 -1.95
C LYS A 206 23.81 30.98 -1.23
N ASN A 207 22.60 30.68 -0.79
CA ASN A 207 21.75 31.56 -0.01
C ASN A 207 21.80 31.17 1.48
N PRO A 208 21.29 32.00 2.38
CA PRO A 208 21.13 31.63 3.77
C PRO A 208 20.39 30.30 3.93
N LYS A 209 20.94 29.42 4.75
CA LYS A 209 20.36 28.08 5.01
C LYS A 209 18.93 28.17 5.48
N LYS A 210 18.09 27.30 4.96
CA LYS A 210 16.73 27.11 5.48
C LYS A 210 16.76 26.10 6.60
N SER A 211 16.23 26.49 7.76
CA SER A 211 16.06 25.58 8.90
C SER A 211 14.66 25.67 9.45
N ASP A 212 14.10 24.52 9.84
CA ASP A 212 12.83 24.41 10.54
C ASP A 212 12.99 23.39 11.66
N GLY A 213 12.34 23.65 12.80
CA GLY A 213 12.43 22.72 13.90
C GLY A 213 11.57 23.09 15.09
N GLY A 214 11.43 22.13 16.00
CA GLY A 214 10.69 22.27 17.25
C GLY A 214 9.78 21.08 17.53
N LEU A 215 8.88 21.29 18.50
CA LEU A 215 7.80 20.35 18.80
C LEU A 215 6.74 20.43 17.70
N LYS A 216 6.61 19.37 16.93
CA LYS A 216 5.63 19.28 15.82
C LYS A 216 4.27 18.76 16.28
N SER A 217 4.26 17.80 17.19
CA SER A 217 3.01 17.25 17.73
C SER A 217 3.19 16.70 19.14
N GLU A 218 2.14 16.82 19.93
CA GLU A 218 1.99 16.18 21.22
C GLU A 218 0.55 15.70 21.41
N LYS A 219 0.38 14.45 21.86
CA LYS A 219 -0.92 13.84 22.16
C LYS A 219 -0.86 13.14 23.51
N ARG A 220 -1.85 13.40 24.34
CA ARG A 220 -2.05 12.76 25.64
C ARG A 220 -3.38 12.04 25.64
N MET A 221 -3.42 10.89 26.24
CA MET A 221 -4.65 10.12 26.39
C MET A 221 -4.69 9.45 27.77
N LEU A 222 -5.82 9.52 28.42
CA LEU A 222 -6.16 8.70 29.58
C LEU A 222 -7.14 7.62 29.13
N SER A 223 -7.02 6.42 29.71
CA SER A 223 -7.89 5.31 29.38
C SER A 223 -8.30 4.56 30.65
N ALA A 224 -9.59 4.23 30.73
CA ALA A 224 -10.11 3.28 31.70
C ALA A 224 -10.63 2.05 30.95
N ILE A 225 -10.15 0.88 31.30
CA ILE A 225 -10.40 -0.37 30.58
C ILE A 225 -10.94 -1.40 31.59
N PHE A 226 -12.00 -2.08 31.22
CA PHE A 226 -12.59 -3.15 32.01
C PHE A 226 -12.85 -4.37 31.14
N ALA A 227 -12.57 -5.56 31.65
CA ALA A 227 -12.94 -6.81 31.04
C ALA A 227 -13.49 -7.79 32.11
N LEU A 228 -14.58 -8.46 31.77
CA LEU A 228 -15.20 -9.53 32.57
C LEU A 228 -15.34 -10.77 31.69
N ASN A 229 -14.78 -11.88 32.15
CA ASN A 229 -14.83 -13.18 31.53
C ASN A 229 -15.63 -14.12 32.41
N LEU A 230 -16.71 -14.69 31.90
CA LEU A 230 -17.58 -15.63 32.58
C LEU A 230 -17.52 -16.98 31.87
N GLY A 231 -17.36 -18.04 32.59
CA GLY A 231 -17.39 -19.41 32.07
C GLY A 231 -18.37 -20.27 32.85
N TRP A 232 -19.09 -21.17 32.20
CA TRP A 232 -19.99 -22.13 32.78
C TRP A 232 -19.64 -23.54 32.32
N LYS A 233 -19.34 -24.42 33.28
CA LYS A 233 -19.03 -25.85 33.08
C LYS A 233 -17.93 -26.12 32.03
N ASN A 234 -17.08 -25.17 31.72
CA ASN A 234 -16.14 -25.19 30.59
C ASN A 234 -16.82 -25.39 29.21
N GLN A 235 -18.10 -25.09 29.10
CA GLN A 235 -18.91 -25.30 27.89
C GLN A 235 -19.28 -23.97 27.21
N VAL A 236 -19.66 -22.98 28.00
CA VAL A 236 -20.10 -21.69 27.51
C VAL A 236 -19.27 -20.59 28.17
N TYR A 237 -18.82 -19.63 27.37
CA TYR A 237 -18.10 -18.47 27.83
C TYR A 237 -18.74 -17.19 27.33
N LEU A 238 -18.73 -16.18 28.16
CA LEU A 238 -19.19 -14.82 27.84
C LEU A 238 -18.11 -13.84 28.27
N ASP A 239 -17.66 -13.01 27.33
CA ASP A 239 -16.70 -11.94 27.57
C ASP A 239 -17.37 -10.60 27.35
N VAL A 240 -17.26 -9.70 28.31
CA VAL A 240 -17.76 -8.32 28.22
C VAL A 240 -16.60 -7.37 28.46
N THR A 241 -16.39 -6.43 27.57
CA THR A 241 -15.35 -5.41 27.73
C THR A 241 -15.92 -4.01 27.58
N GLY A 242 -15.28 -3.06 28.21
CA GLY A 242 -15.56 -1.65 28.03
C GLY A 242 -14.27 -0.85 28.17
N ARG A 243 -14.12 0.13 27.30
CA ARG A 243 -13.02 1.09 27.35
C ARG A 243 -13.56 2.50 27.19
N ASN A 244 -13.06 3.41 28.00
CA ASN A 244 -13.28 4.84 27.82
C ASN A 244 -11.93 5.54 27.64
N ASP A 245 -11.79 6.31 26.58
CA ASP A 245 -10.62 7.13 26.33
C ASP A 245 -10.96 8.61 26.45
N TRP A 246 -10.03 9.39 27.01
CA TRP A 246 -10.03 10.84 27.04
C TRP A 246 -8.80 11.33 26.27
N SER A 247 -9.04 11.85 25.07
CA SER A 247 -7.97 12.24 24.15
C SER A 247 -7.80 13.74 24.03
N SER A 248 -6.57 14.24 24.15
CA SER A 248 -6.24 15.65 23.93
C SER A 248 -6.42 16.08 22.46
N ALA A 249 -6.45 15.15 21.51
CA ALA A 249 -6.62 15.46 20.09
C ALA A 249 -8.02 16.02 19.74
N LEU A 250 -9.02 15.77 20.60
CA LEU A 250 -10.40 16.23 20.44
C LEU A 250 -10.75 17.38 21.39
N VAL A 251 -9.75 18.02 22.00
CA VAL A 251 -9.93 19.17 22.89
C VAL A 251 -9.73 20.47 22.11
N TYR A 252 -10.73 21.34 22.14
CA TYR A 252 -10.63 22.69 21.56
C TYR A 252 -9.88 23.66 22.49
N ALA A 253 -9.40 24.77 21.94
CA ALA A 253 -8.67 25.79 22.68
C ALA A 253 -9.46 26.35 23.87
N ASN A 254 -10.80 26.37 23.81
CA ASN A 254 -11.70 26.75 24.90
C ASN A 254 -11.91 25.63 25.94
N ARG A 255 -11.20 24.50 25.84
CA ARG A 255 -11.27 23.30 26.69
C ARG A 255 -12.59 22.53 26.61
N THR A 256 -13.35 22.72 25.55
CA THR A 256 -14.54 21.90 25.22
C THR A 256 -14.17 20.83 24.19
N GLY A 257 -15.13 20.01 23.80
CA GLY A 257 -15.00 19.01 22.71
C GLY A 257 -15.44 17.61 23.12
N ASN A 258 -15.56 16.76 22.12
CA ASN A 258 -15.97 15.35 22.29
C ASN A 258 -14.77 14.44 22.64
N HIS A 259 -13.98 14.87 23.62
CA HIS A 259 -12.71 14.23 23.99
C HIS A 259 -12.86 12.93 24.78
N SER A 260 -14.05 12.64 25.30
CA SER A 260 -14.36 11.38 26.03
C SER A 260 -15.26 10.51 25.19
N TYR A 261 -14.84 9.27 24.94
CA TYR A 261 -15.62 8.32 24.16
C TYR A 261 -15.49 6.90 24.71
N PHE A 262 -16.65 6.25 24.85
CA PHE A 262 -16.77 4.90 25.38
C PHE A 262 -17.11 3.92 24.26
N TYR A 263 -16.49 2.74 24.31
CA TYR A 263 -16.75 1.66 23.38
C TYR A 263 -16.74 0.29 24.06
N PRO A 264 -17.88 -0.40 24.01
CA PRO A 264 -18.08 -1.73 24.59
C PRO A 264 -17.82 -2.84 23.56
N SER A 265 -17.59 -4.05 24.08
CA SER A 265 -17.74 -5.28 23.32
C SER A 265 -18.36 -6.39 24.14
N VAL A 266 -19.03 -7.32 23.44
CA VAL A 266 -19.57 -8.55 24.01
C VAL A 266 -19.27 -9.69 23.06
N SER A 267 -18.69 -10.77 23.58
CA SER A 267 -18.48 -11.99 22.81
C SER A 267 -18.92 -13.22 23.60
N GLY A 268 -19.51 -14.18 22.89
CA GLY A 268 -19.90 -15.47 23.44
C GLY A 268 -19.26 -16.61 22.66
N SER A 269 -18.92 -17.68 23.35
CA SER A 269 -18.49 -18.91 22.72
C SER A 269 -19.08 -20.13 23.39
N TRP A 270 -19.42 -21.12 22.56
CA TRP A 270 -20.02 -22.38 22.99
C TRP A 270 -19.22 -23.56 22.46
N LEU A 271 -18.68 -24.35 23.37
CA LEU A 271 -18.03 -25.61 23.06
C LEU A 271 -19.08 -26.74 23.00
N ILE A 272 -19.57 -26.99 21.81
CA ILE A 272 -20.64 -27.93 21.50
C ILE A 272 -20.18 -29.36 21.89
N ASN A 273 -18.92 -29.69 21.61
CA ASN A 273 -18.35 -30.99 21.94
C ASN A 273 -18.29 -31.26 23.46
N GLU A 274 -18.15 -30.23 24.27
CA GLU A 274 -18.18 -30.38 25.72
C GLU A 274 -19.61 -30.55 26.24
N THR A 275 -20.57 -29.86 25.67
CA THR A 275 -21.99 -29.95 26.05
C THR A 275 -22.57 -31.32 25.71
N PHE A 276 -22.19 -31.86 24.56
CA PHE A 276 -22.71 -33.13 24.04
C PHE A 276 -21.66 -34.26 24.10
N ARG A 277 -20.74 -34.21 25.04
CA ARG A 277 -19.58 -35.11 25.13
C ARG A 277 -19.94 -36.58 25.00
N GLU A 278 -21.04 -37.02 25.63
CA GLU A 278 -21.48 -38.43 25.63
C GLU A 278 -22.10 -38.88 24.30
N SER A 279 -22.68 -37.94 23.54
CA SER A 279 -23.35 -38.23 22.25
C SER A 279 -22.50 -37.79 21.04
N MET A 280 -21.39 -37.13 21.28
CA MET A 280 -20.52 -36.62 20.20
C MET A 280 -19.72 -37.77 19.57
N PRO A 281 -19.69 -37.88 18.23
CA PRO A 281 -18.85 -38.87 17.57
C PRO A 281 -17.36 -38.69 17.92
N SER A 282 -16.67 -39.78 18.19
CA SER A 282 -15.27 -39.80 18.66
C SER A 282 -14.27 -39.17 17.69
N TRP A 283 -14.65 -39.02 16.42
CA TRP A 283 -13.81 -38.36 15.42
C TRP A 283 -13.88 -36.82 15.47
N ILE A 284 -14.83 -36.23 16.23
CA ILE A 284 -14.91 -34.77 16.45
C ILE A 284 -14.11 -34.45 17.73
N ASN A 285 -13.05 -33.67 17.57
CA ASN A 285 -12.19 -33.26 18.68
C ASN A 285 -12.58 -31.91 19.28
N LEU A 286 -13.07 -31.00 18.42
CA LEU A 286 -13.57 -29.67 18.80
C LEU A 286 -14.69 -29.25 17.87
N ALA A 287 -15.78 -28.78 18.45
CA ALA A 287 -16.81 -28.02 17.74
C ALA A 287 -17.16 -26.80 18.60
N LYS A 288 -16.67 -25.62 18.20
CA LYS A 288 -16.86 -24.36 18.93
C LYS A 288 -17.53 -23.34 18.02
N LEU A 289 -18.66 -22.82 18.47
CA LEU A 289 -19.33 -21.68 17.86
C LEU A 289 -18.94 -20.41 18.63
N ARG A 290 -18.67 -19.31 17.92
CA ARG A 290 -18.41 -18.00 18.50
C ARG A 290 -19.24 -16.93 17.84
N ALA A 291 -19.66 -15.94 18.62
CA ALA A 291 -20.33 -14.75 18.10
C ALA A 291 -19.87 -13.53 18.90
N SER A 292 -19.63 -12.43 18.25
CA SER A 292 -19.20 -11.20 18.91
C SER A 292 -19.86 -9.97 18.30
N TRP A 293 -20.01 -8.96 19.13
CA TRP A 293 -20.27 -7.59 18.74
C TRP A 293 -19.28 -6.67 19.46
N ALA A 294 -18.71 -5.75 18.70
CA ALA A 294 -17.79 -4.76 19.25
C ALA A 294 -18.03 -3.39 18.64
N GLN A 295 -17.89 -2.37 19.48
CA GLN A 295 -17.75 -1.00 19.03
C GLN A 295 -16.32 -0.55 19.31
N VAL A 296 -15.69 0.15 18.35
CA VAL A 296 -14.35 0.74 18.48
C VAL A 296 -14.44 2.21 18.08
N GLY A 297 -13.82 3.06 18.90
CA GLY A 297 -13.66 4.48 18.59
C GLY A 297 -12.27 4.78 18.06
N ASN A 298 -12.15 5.79 17.19
CA ASN A 298 -10.88 6.34 16.75
C ASN A 298 -10.96 7.87 16.78
N ASP A 299 -9.91 8.51 17.29
CA ASP A 299 -9.81 9.97 17.29
C ASP A 299 -9.02 10.49 16.08
N THR A 300 -8.54 11.70 16.13
CA THR A 300 -7.81 12.39 15.05
C THR A 300 -6.36 12.67 15.43
N ASP A 301 -5.61 13.22 14.49
CA ASP A 301 -4.27 13.74 14.73
C ASP A 301 -4.28 14.91 15.73
N PRO A 302 -3.18 15.13 16.47
CA PRO A 302 -3.03 16.29 17.32
C PRO A 302 -3.27 17.60 16.55
N TYR A 303 -3.92 18.56 17.21
CA TYR A 303 -4.21 19.91 16.69
C TYR A 303 -5.17 19.98 15.49
N ALA A 304 -5.74 18.85 15.07
CA ALA A 304 -6.65 18.80 13.92
C ALA A 304 -7.94 19.61 14.13
N VAL A 305 -8.40 19.77 15.38
CA VAL A 305 -9.68 20.42 15.71
C VAL A 305 -9.59 21.95 15.87
N ASN A 306 -8.38 22.49 16.03
CA ASN A 306 -8.20 23.92 16.26
C ASN A 306 -7.76 24.65 15.00
N GLN A 307 -8.46 25.74 14.65
CA GLN A 307 -8.09 26.59 13.52
C GLN A 307 -6.75 27.25 13.79
N THR A 308 -5.88 27.25 12.80
CA THR A 308 -4.54 27.82 12.86
C THR A 308 -4.35 28.90 11.80
N TYR A 309 -3.38 29.78 12.04
CA TYR A 309 -2.90 30.75 11.08
C TYR A 309 -1.43 30.44 10.78
N SER A 310 -1.05 30.53 9.53
CA SER A 310 0.35 30.49 9.11
C SER A 310 0.85 31.88 8.80
N PHE A 311 2.14 32.12 9.10
CA PHE A 311 2.81 33.32 8.60
C PHE A 311 3.29 33.05 7.18
N ALA A 312 2.88 33.91 6.25
CA ALA A 312 3.40 33.95 4.90
C ALA A 312 4.20 35.23 4.69
N THR A 313 5.18 35.15 3.81
CA THR A 313 6.00 36.29 3.40
C THR A 313 5.59 36.67 1.99
N MET A 314 5.18 37.92 1.78
CA MET A 314 4.93 38.48 0.46
C MET A 314 6.11 39.39 0.10
N GLU A 315 6.82 39.06 -0.99
CA GLU A 315 7.88 39.92 -1.52
C GLU A 315 7.27 41.16 -2.15
N MET A 316 7.73 42.32 -1.72
CA MET A 316 7.36 43.63 -2.27
C MET A 316 8.60 44.31 -2.81
N TYR A 317 8.43 45.34 -3.66
CA TYR A 317 9.53 46.09 -4.29
C TYR A 317 10.53 46.64 -3.25
N ASP A 318 10.05 47.05 -2.06
CA ASP A 318 10.87 47.61 -0.98
C ASP A 318 11.12 46.64 0.21
N GLY A 319 10.92 45.33 0.04
CA GLY A 319 11.16 44.34 1.08
C GLY A 319 9.99 43.36 1.29
N ASN A 320 10.06 42.60 2.37
CA ASN A 320 9.10 41.54 2.67
C ASN A 320 8.01 42.02 3.66
N ILE A 321 6.76 41.80 3.32
CA ILE A 321 5.64 41.95 4.24
C ILE A 321 5.27 40.57 4.79
N TYR A 322 5.10 40.50 6.12
CA TYR A 322 4.60 39.29 6.78
C TYR A 322 3.07 39.37 6.85
N THR A 323 2.42 38.34 6.34
CA THR A 323 0.98 38.22 6.35
C THR A 323 0.54 37.01 7.17
N ASN A 324 -0.61 37.11 7.83
CA ASN A 324 -1.27 35.95 8.44
C ASN A 324 -2.21 35.34 7.41
N GLU A 325 -1.99 34.10 7.05
CA GLU A 325 -2.92 33.33 6.24
C GLU A 325 -3.73 32.38 7.13
N LEU A 326 -5.04 32.41 6.96
CA LEU A 326 -5.92 31.40 7.55
C LEU A 326 -5.66 30.06 6.87
N ASP A 327 -5.57 28.99 7.67
CA ASP A 327 -5.54 27.63 7.14
C ASP A 327 -6.75 27.43 6.20
N LYS A 328 -6.48 26.99 4.98
CA LYS A 328 -7.51 26.72 3.96
C LYS A 328 -8.44 25.55 4.32
N LEU A 329 -8.10 24.80 5.36
CA LEU A 329 -8.93 23.76 5.94
C LEU A 329 -9.76 24.35 7.10
N MET A 330 -11.05 24.53 6.89
CA MET A 330 -11.96 24.91 7.98
C MET A 330 -12.18 23.75 8.93
N LYS A 331 -11.99 23.98 10.20
CA LYS A 331 -12.16 23.00 11.28
C LYS A 331 -13.46 23.30 12.02
N ILE A 332 -14.32 22.29 12.15
CA ILE A 332 -15.62 22.46 12.82
C ILE A 332 -15.50 22.36 14.34
N ALA A 333 -16.42 23.03 15.04
CA ALA A 333 -16.42 23.11 16.51
C ALA A 333 -17.03 21.88 17.23
N ASP A 334 -17.45 20.84 16.53
CA ASP A 334 -18.13 19.67 17.12
C ASP A 334 -17.65 18.35 16.49
N LEU A 335 -16.35 18.24 16.27
CA LEU A 335 -15.78 17.01 15.72
C LEU A 335 -15.92 15.86 16.74
N LYS A 336 -16.48 14.75 16.29
CA LYS A 336 -16.66 13.51 17.06
C LYS A 336 -15.62 12.47 16.69
N PRO A 337 -15.30 11.53 17.59
CA PRO A 337 -14.51 10.37 17.22
C PRO A 337 -15.28 9.50 16.24
N GLU A 338 -14.54 8.86 15.32
CA GLU A 338 -15.08 7.86 14.43
C GLU A 338 -15.58 6.65 15.22
N ARG A 339 -16.60 5.96 14.71
CA ARG A 339 -17.16 4.77 15.34
C ARG A 339 -17.23 3.61 14.34
N LYS A 340 -16.64 2.50 14.73
CA LYS A 340 -16.71 1.23 13.99
C LYS A 340 -17.53 0.23 14.80
N ASN A 341 -18.65 -0.22 14.24
CA ASN A 341 -19.48 -1.29 14.80
C ASN A 341 -19.25 -2.56 14.00
N SER A 342 -18.90 -3.65 14.68
CA SER A 342 -18.55 -4.93 14.08
C SER A 342 -19.37 -6.06 14.67
N TRP A 343 -19.87 -6.95 13.80
CA TRP A 343 -20.49 -8.22 14.14
C TRP A 343 -19.67 -9.33 13.52
N GLU A 344 -19.44 -10.39 14.27
CA GLU A 344 -18.69 -11.55 13.83
C GLU A 344 -19.34 -12.83 14.30
N ILE A 345 -19.41 -13.85 13.42
CA ILE A 345 -19.82 -15.22 13.74
C ILE A 345 -18.73 -16.15 13.21
N GLY A 346 -18.25 -17.06 14.06
CA GLY A 346 -17.19 -17.99 13.69
C GLY A 346 -17.46 -19.42 14.16
N LEU A 347 -16.92 -20.35 13.42
CA LEU A 347 -16.92 -21.79 13.72
C LEU A 347 -15.48 -22.31 13.75
N ASP A 348 -15.10 -22.96 14.84
CA ASP A 348 -13.84 -23.66 15.03
C ASP A 348 -14.16 -25.17 15.07
N PHE A 349 -13.74 -25.93 14.09
CA PHE A 349 -14.08 -27.33 13.94
C PHE A 349 -12.82 -28.18 13.73
N ARG A 350 -12.59 -29.16 14.63
CA ARG A 350 -11.41 -30.03 14.58
C ARG A 350 -11.85 -31.49 14.63
N THR A 351 -11.24 -32.28 13.75
CA THR A 351 -11.66 -33.67 13.57
C THR A 351 -10.47 -34.60 13.33
N PHE A 352 -10.73 -35.92 13.49
CA PHE A 352 -9.78 -37.01 13.21
C PHE A 352 -8.44 -36.83 13.95
N ASN A 353 -8.50 -36.64 15.28
CA ASN A 353 -7.34 -36.35 16.14
C ASN A 353 -6.58 -35.08 15.64
N ASN A 354 -7.33 -34.01 15.40
CA ASN A 354 -6.84 -32.71 14.88
C ASN A 354 -6.12 -32.81 13.52
N ARG A 355 -6.43 -33.83 12.72
CA ARG A 355 -5.85 -33.94 11.37
C ARG A 355 -6.58 -33.08 10.34
N LEU A 356 -7.77 -32.60 10.64
CA LEU A 356 -8.49 -31.62 9.85
C LEU A 356 -9.03 -30.55 10.80
N ASN A 357 -8.57 -29.34 10.63
CA ASN A 357 -8.94 -28.18 11.42
C ASN A 357 -9.48 -27.09 10.48
N LEU A 358 -10.71 -26.68 10.72
CA LEU A 358 -11.40 -25.64 9.96
C LEU A 358 -11.70 -24.48 10.93
N ASP A 359 -11.24 -23.30 10.60
CA ASP A 359 -11.72 -22.03 11.15
C ASP A 359 -12.49 -21.29 10.06
N PHE A 360 -13.72 -20.94 10.35
CA PHE A 360 -14.58 -20.16 9.48
C PHE A 360 -15.07 -18.92 10.22
N THR A 361 -14.95 -17.75 9.61
CA THR A 361 -15.46 -16.50 10.14
C THR A 361 -16.22 -15.73 9.08
N TYR A 362 -17.40 -15.26 9.45
CA TYR A 362 -18.14 -14.22 8.72
C TYR A 362 -18.18 -12.96 9.58
N TYR A 363 -17.90 -11.82 8.97
CA TYR A 363 -17.98 -10.53 9.64
C TYR A 363 -18.75 -9.50 8.82
N LYS A 364 -19.32 -8.53 9.54
CA LYS A 364 -19.91 -7.33 8.98
C LYS A 364 -19.62 -6.15 9.88
N GLU A 365 -19.05 -5.10 9.32
CA GLU A 365 -18.69 -3.89 10.05
C GLU A 365 -19.16 -2.62 9.34
N ASN A 366 -19.52 -1.62 10.12
CA ASN A 366 -19.85 -0.29 9.65
C ASN A 366 -18.99 0.74 10.38
N THR A 367 -18.28 1.57 9.62
CA THR A 367 -17.57 2.74 10.15
C THR A 367 -18.39 3.97 9.86
N THR A 368 -18.85 4.65 10.92
CA THR A 368 -19.67 5.86 10.88
C THR A 368 -18.93 7.03 11.48
N ASP A 369 -19.43 8.25 11.25
CA ASP A 369 -18.83 9.49 11.75
C ASP A 369 -17.36 9.67 11.33
N GLN A 370 -16.98 9.19 10.13
CA GLN A 370 -15.62 9.30 9.66
C GLN A 370 -15.15 10.74 9.61
N ILE A 371 -13.93 10.98 10.07
CA ILE A 371 -13.28 12.28 10.03
C ILE A 371 -12.65 12.47 8.66
N MET A 372 -13.28 13.30 7.82
CA MET A 372 -12.85 13.50 6.44
C MET A 372 -12.82 14.97 6.05
N LYS A 373 -11.99 15.26 5.05
CA LYS A 373 -11.94 16.58 4.41
C LYS A 373 -12.87 16.58 3.21
N ILE A 374 -13.77 17.52 3.16
CA ILE A 374 -14.62 17.77 1.99
C ILE A 374 -14.22 19.09 1.33
N ASN A 375 -14.33 19.16 0.01
CA ASN A 375 -14.11 20.39 -0.73
C ASN A 375 -15.31 21.33 -0.54
N VAL A 376 -15.04 22.61 -0.34
CA VAL A 376 -16.05 23.65 -0.23
C VAL A 376 -15.72 24.79 -1.21
N PRO A 377 -16.72 25.59 -1.64
CA PRO A 377 -16.47 26.70 -2.55
C PRO A 377 -15.48 27.69 -1.97
N ALA A 378 -14.43 28.04 -2.71
CA ALA A 378 -13.35 28.92 -2.26
C ALA A 378 -13.81 30.34 -1.90
N ILE A 379 -15.00 30.74 -2.32
CA ILE A 379 -15.62 32.03 -1.95
C ILE A 379 -15.86 32.15 -0.43
N SER A 380 -15.87 31.04 0.29
CA SER A 380 -15.94 31.01 1.77
C SER A 380 -14.62 31.39 2.47
N GLY A 381 -13.55 31.63 1.71
CA GLY A 381 -12.20 31.90 2.24
C GLY A 381 -11.39 30.64 2.58
N VAL A 382 -12.02 29.46 2.49
CA VAL A 382 -11.41 28.15 2.68
C VAL A 382 -11.72 27.25 1.49
N THR A 383 -10.90 26.26 1.25
CA THR A 383 -11.09 25.30 0.13
C THR A 383 -11.56 23.94 0.59
N GLN A 384 -11.35 23.63 1.87
CA GLN A 384 -11.73 22.37 2.48
C GLN A 384 -12.36 22.57 3.86
N GLN A 385 -13.18 21.63 4.26
CA GLN A 385 -13.76 21.56 5.61
C GLN A 385 -13.56 20.17 6.20
N LEU A 386 -13.14 20.10 7.46
CA LEU A 386 -13.05 18.87 8.23
C LEU A 386 -14.43 18.57 8.85
N VAL A 387 -14.99 17.41 8.58
CA VAL A 387 -16.33 17.01 9.01
C VAL A 387 -16.36 15.56 9.49
N ASN A 388 -17.35 15.25 10.35
CA ASN A 388 -17.73 13.85 10.57
C ASN A 388 -18.80 13.47 9.55
N ALA A 389 -18.52 12.49 8.73
CA ALA A 389 -19.48 12.06 7.73
C ALA A 389 -19.21 10.65 7.23
N GLY A 390 -20.19 10.13 6.53
CA GLY A 390 -20.09 8.87 5.85
C GLY A 390 -20.36 7.64 6.72
N ASN A 391 -20.74 6.60 6.02
CA ASN A 391 -20.87 5.25 6.52
C ASN A 391 -20.26 4.31 5.48
N ILE A 392 -19.16 3.68 5.85
CA ILE A 392 -18.52 2.64 5.05
C ILE A 392 -18.82 1.29 5.68
N GLN A 393 -19.43 0.41 4.92
CA GLN A 393 -19.70 -0.96 5.32
C GLN A 393 -18.67 -1.89 4.71
N ASN A 394 -18.11 -2.81 5.50
CA ASN A 394 -17.34 -3.96 5.05
C ASN A 394 -18.03 -5.23 5.51
N SER A 395 -18.03 -6.25 4.67
CA SER A 395 -18.47 -7.60 5.03
C SER A 395 -17.60 -8.62 4.34
N GLY A 396 -17.30 -9.71 5.04
CA GLY A 396 -16.38 -10.69 4.49
C GLY A 396 -16.48 -12.07 5.10
N ILE A 397 -15.78 -12.97 4.44
CA ILE A 397 -15.62 -14.36 4.85
C ILE A 397 -14.13 -14.65 4.93
N GLU A 398 -13.73 -15.31 6.00
CA GLU A 398 -12.38 -15.83 6.21
C GLU A 398 -12.47 -17.32 6.51
N ILE A 399 -11.62 -18.10 5.83
CA ILE A 399 -11.51 -19.54 6.00
C ILE A 399 -10.05 -19.89 6.18
N ALA A 400 -9.73 -20.63 7.24
CA ALA A 400 -8.45 -21.31 7.40
C ALA A 400 -8.70 -22.81 7.55
N LEU A 401 -8.08 -23.59 6.67
CA LEU A 401 -8.15 -25.05 6.69
C LEU A 401 -6.73 -25.61 6.82
N ASN A 402 -6.46 -26.24 7.95
CA ASN A 402 -5.23 -26.95 8.18
C ASN A 402 -5.52 -28.45 8.19
N THR A 403 -4.82 -29.23 7.41
CA THR A 403 -5.05 -30.66 7.34
C THR A 403 -3.75 -31.45 7.25
N THR A 404 -3.73 -32.64 7.89
CA THR A 404 -2.66 -33.62 7.80
C THR A 404 -3.21 -34.89 7.14
N PRO A 405 -3.34 -34.92 5.79
CA PRO A 405 -3.92 -36.07 5.08
C PRO A 405 -3.17 -37.36 5.33
N ILE A 406 -1.83 -37.29 5.40
CA ILE A 406 -0.96 -38.43 5.66
C ILE A 406 -0.20 -38.21 6.95
N LYS A 407 -0.29 -39.17 7.85
CA LYS A 407 0.51 -39.21 9.08
C LYS A 407 0.82 -40.67 9.43
N THR A 408 2.04 -41.10 9.15
CA THR A 408 2.58 -42.42 9.46
C THR A 408 3.84 -42.26 10.30
N LYS A 409 4.55 -43.34 10.58
CA LYS A 409 5.82 -43.31 11.32
C LYS A 409 6.90 -42.53 10.55
N ASP A 410 6.94 -42.68 9.22
CA ASP A 410 8.01 -42.14 8.38
C ASP A 410 7.56 -40.98 7.49
N TRP A 411 6.25 -40.82 7.25
CA TRP A 411 5.68 -39.81 6.37
C TRP A 411 4.65 -38.96 7.11
N GLN A 412 4.77 -37.64 6.94
CA GLN A 412 3.75 -36.67 7.30
C GLN A 412 3.58 -35.69 6.15
N TRP A 413 2.32 -35.45 5.78
CA TRP A 413 1.97 -34.42 4.81
C TRP A 413 0.98 -33.47 5.46
N ASP A 414 1.40 -32.21 5.59
CA ASP A 414 0.59 -31.11 6.10
C ASP A 414 0.22 -30.19 4.96
N LEU A 415 -1.03 -29.74 4.93
CA LEU A 415 -1.56 -28.83 3.93
C LEU A 415 -2.38 -27.75 4.64
N ASP A 416 -1.97 -26.50 4.43
CA ASP A 416 -2.60 -25.30 4.95
C ASP A 416 -3.19 -24.50 3.80
N PHE A 417 -4.46 -24.12 3.93
CA PHE A 417 -5.18 -23.30 2.97
C PHE A 417 -5.83 -22.12 3.69
N THR A 418 -5.69 -20.91 3.12
CA THR A 418 -6.43 -19.72 3.58
C THR A 418 -7.20 -19.11 2.44
N TYR A 419 -8.36 -18.55 2.76
CA TYR A 419 -9.20 -17.81 1.84
C TYR A 419 -9.81 -16.62 2.57
N THR A 420 -9.69 -15.43 1.98
CA THR A 420 -10.27 -14.19 2.52
C THR A 420 -10.95 -13.43 1.40
N ARG A 421 -12.20 -13.07 1.64
CA ARG A 421 -12.98 -12.22 0.74
C ARG A 421 -13.59 -11.08 1.53
N ASN A 422 -13.30 -9.84 1.13
CA ASN A 422 -13.92 -8.63 1.68
C ASN A 422 -14.73 -7.91 0.59
N ARG A 423 -15.87 -7.36 0.96
CA ARG A 423 -16.71 -6.48 0.13
C ARG A 423 -17.00 -5.21 0.91
N SER A 424 -16.54 -4.09 0.38
CA SER A 424 -16.84 -2.78 0.90
C SER A 424 -18.01 -2.13 0.15
N LYS A 425 -18.71 -1.24 0.82
CA LYS A 425 -19.78 -0.41 0.24
C LYS A 425 -19.84 0.93 0.92
N ILE A 426 -19.84 1.99 0.16
CA ILE A 426 -20.15 3.34 0.66
C ILE A 426 -21.66 3.44 0.82
N VAL A 427 -22.14 3.45 2.06
CA VAL A 427 -23.56 3.53 2.38
C VAL A 427 -24.05 4.97 2.29
N SER A 428 -23.27 5.91 2.81
CA SER A 428 -23.55 7.33 2.74
C SER A 428 -22.28 8.16 2.82
N LEU A 429 -22.32 9.37 2.30
CA LEU A 429 -21.32 10.43 2.44
C LEU A 429 -21.96 11.66 3.10
N HIS A 430 -21.18 12.74 3.25
CA HIS A 430 -21.70 14.01 3.77
C HIS A 430 -22.71 14.61 2.77
N PRO A 431 -23.84 15.20 3.24
CA PRO A 431 -24.86 15.77 2.34
C PRO A 431 -24.33 16.82 1.36
N ASN A 432 -23.27 17.55 1.72
CA ASN A 432 -22.62 18.53 0.84
C ASN A 432 -21.70 17.93 -0.22
N VAL A 433 -21.50 16.61 -0.23
CA VAL A 433 -20.74 15.91 -1.26
C VAL A 433 -21.71 15.48 -2.35
N ALA A 434 -21.67 16.16 -3.49
CA ALA A 434 -22.68 15.96 -4.54
C ALA A 434 -22.58 14.57 -5.19
N ASN A 435 -21.37 14.09 -5.49
CA ASN A 435 -21.18 12.88 -6.28
C ASN A 435 -20.22 11.85 -5.63
N TYR A 436 -18.99 12.25 -5.33
CA TYR A 436 -17.94 11.39 -4.79
C TYR A 436 -16.86 12.20 -4.07
N ILE A 437 -16.01 11.52 -3.32
CA ILE A 437 -14.79 12.08 -2.72
C ILE A 437 -13.58 11.39 -3.39
N GLU A 438 -12.62 12.15 -3.87
CA GLU A 438 -11.35 11.62 -4.36
C GLU A 438 -10.50 11.11 -3.20
N LEU A 439 -10.00 9.89 -3.34
CA LEU A 439 -9.15 9.22 -2.34
C LEU A 439 -7.68 9.24 -2.76
N SER A 440 -7.42 8.95 -4.02
CA SER A 440 -6.07 8.94 -4.59
C SER A 440 -6.14 9.11 -6.11
N GLY A 441 -5.15 9.78 -6.67
CA GLY A 441 -5.12 10.12 -8.08
C GLY A 441 -5.93 11.38 -8.39
N TYR A 442 -6.25 11.57 -9.64
CA TYR A 442 -6.92 12.79 -10.12
C TYR A 442 -7.92 12.42 -11.20
N VAL A 443 -9.20 12.56 -10.92
CA VAL A 443 -10.27 12.31 -11.91
C VAL A 443 -10.32 13.41 -12.96
N ASN A 444 -10.03 14.65 -12.57
CA ASN A 444 -10.05 15.81 -13.49
C ASN A 444 -8.66 16.44 -13.65
N ALA A 445 -7.59 15.66 -13.49
CA ALA A 445 -6.24 16.18 -13.67
C ALA A 445 -5.81 16.13 -15.12
N TYR A 446 -5.00 17.10 -15.49
CA TYR A 446 -4.53 17.31 -16.86
C TYR A 446 -3.86 16.07 -17.50
N ASP A 447 -3.16 15.27 -16.67
CA ASP A 447 -2.28 14.23 -17.23
C ASP A 447 -2.87 12.80 -17.19
N TYR A 448 -3.77 12.51 -16.27
CA TYR A 448 -4.09 11.11 -15.98
C TYR A 448 -5.58 10.77 -15.95
N HIS A 449 -6.44 11.72 -15.67
CA HIS A 449 -7.89 11.60 -15.73
C HIS A 449 -8.50 10.36 -15.01
N ILE A 450 -7.74 9.74 -14.09
CA ILE A 450 -8.19 8.59 -13.34
C ILE A 450 -7.87 8.71 -11.85
N GLY A 451 -8.81 8.37 -11.00
CA GLY A 451 -8.65 8.38 -9.56
C GLY A 451 -9.44 7.30 -8.87
N SER A 452 -8.98 6.90 -7.68
CA SER A 452 -9.79 6.11 -6.77
C SER A 452 -10.70 7.01 -5.97
N VAL A 453 -11.96 6.68 -5.88
CA VAL A 453 -12.99 7.51 -5.26
C VAL A 453 -13.86 6.74 -4.27
N ALA A 454 -14.46 7.48 -3.33
CA ALA A 454 -15.57 7.03 -2.52
C ALA A 454 -16.87 7.57 -3.12
N LYS A 455 -17.70 6.71 -3.71
CA LYS A 455 -18.99 7.02 -4.33
C LYS A 455 -20.10 6.22 -3.67
N VAL A 456 -21.21 6.88 -3.33
CA VAL A 456 -22.35 6.21 -2.68
C VAL A 456 -22.88 5.07 -3.53
N GLY A 457 -23.11 3.92 -2.91
CA GLY A 457 -23.57 2.68 -3.56
C GLY A 457 -22.44 1.79 -4.07
N GLU A 458 -21.25 2.35 -4.31
CA GLU A 458 -20.08 1.66 -4.84
C GLU A 458 -19.13 1.16 -3.73
N SER A 459 -18.14 0.38 -4.12
CA SER A 459 -17.05 -0.04 -3.23
C SER A 459 -16.14 1.12 -2.86
N TYR A 460 -15.52 1.06 -1.67
CA TYR A 460 -14.43 1.97 -1.32
C TYR A 460 -13.24 1.77 -2.27
N GLY A 461 -12.76 2.86 -2.87
CA GLY A 461 -11.68 2.79 -3.84
C GLY A 461 -12.11 2.33 -5.23
N VAL A 462 -13.36 2.59 -5.62
CA VAL A 462 -13.77 2.40 -7.01
C VAL A 462 -12.99 3.36 -7.90
N LEU A 463 -12.56 2.90 -9.08
CA LEU A 463 -11.82 3.71 -10.04
C LEU A 463 -12.80 4.45 -10.95
N MET A 464 -12.60 5.75 -11.08
CA MET A 464 -13.33 6.62 -11.99
C MET A 464 -12.37 7.33 -12.94
N SER A 465 -12.83 7.49 -14.19
CA SER A 465 -12.14 8.31 -15.21
C SER A 465 -13.15 9.26 -15.85
N ASP A 466 -12.71 10.47 -16.17
CA ASP A 466 -13.47 11.44 -16.96
C ASP A 466 -13.11 11.39 -18.46
N VAL A 467 -12.23 10.48 -18.84
CA VAL A 467 -11.81 10.23 -20.22
C VAL A 467 -11.78 8.73 -20.50
N THR A 468 -12.85 8.23 -21.08
CA THR A 468 -12.98 6.84 -21.50
C THR A 468 -13.29 6.72 -23.00
N GLN A 469 -13.27 5.51 -23.57
CA GLN A 469 -13.64 5.25 -24.96
C GLN A 469 -15.11 5.60 -25.19
N ALA A 470 -15.37 6.63 -26.00
CA ALA A 470 -16.73 6.94 -26.41
C ALA A 470 -17.33 5.80 -27.26
N ARG A 471 -18.62 5.53 -27.04
CA ARG A 471 -19.37 4.48 -27.75
C ARG A 471 -20.71 5.04 -28.22
N ASN A 472 -21.24 4.51 -29.30
CA ASN A 472 -22.60 4.83 -29.73
C ASN A 472 -23.65 4.05 -28.90
N GLU A 473 -24.92 4.28 -29.17
CA GLU A 473 -26.07 3.63 -28.48
C GLU A 473 -26.04 2.09 -28.55
N ASN A 474 -25.39 1.53 -29.57
CA ASN A 474 -25.24 0.08 -29.76
C ASN A 474 -23.94 -0.46 -29.10
N GLY A 475 -23.18 0.38 -28.38
CA GLY A 475 -21.93 -0.02 -27.74
C GLY A 475 -20.72 -0.08 -28.67
N VAL A 476 -20.85 0.30 -29.94
CA VAL A 476 -19.74 0.32 -30.91
C VAL A 476 -18.80 1.48 -30.58
N PRO A 477 -17.46 1.25 -30.56
CA PRO A 477 -16.48 2.31 -30.32
C PRO A 477 -16.60 3.44 -31.35
N LEU A 478 -16.50 4.68 -30.87
CA LEU A 478 -16.42 5.86 -31.72
C LEU A 478 -14.97 6.21 -32.01
N LEU A 479 -14.70 6.60 -33.24
CA LEU A 479 -13.38 7.03 -33.72
C LEU A 479 -13.44 8.48 -34.15
N GLU A 480 -12.30 9.14 -34.12
CA GLU A 480 -12.03 10.44 -34.73
C GLU A 480 -10.92 10.27 -35.75
N TRP A 481 -10.78 11.25 -36.69
CA TRP A 481 -9.76 11.23 -37.74
C TRP A 481 -8.85 12.45 -37.62
N ASP A 482 -7.54 12.23 -37.78
CA ASP A 482 -6.56 13.32 -37.84
C ASP A 482 -5.91 13.34 -39.20
N ASP A 483 -6.12 14.46 -39.92
CA ASP A 483 -5.56 14.67 -41.26
C ASP A 483 -4.02 14.83 -41.25
N SER A 484 -3.41 15.22 -40.13
CA SER A 484 -1.98 15.52 -40.06
C SER A 484 -1.12 14.25 -40.12
N TRP A 485 -1.59 13.17 -39.55
CA TRP A 485 -0.93 11.86 -39.62
C TRP A 485 -1.79 10.77 -40.27
N ARG A 486 -2.92 11.17 -40.84
CA ARG A 486 -3.82 10.33 -41.67
C ARG A 486 -4.20 9.03 -41.01
N GLY A 487 -4.78 9.15 -39.85
CA GLY A 487 -5.15 7.98 -39.09
C GLY A 487 -6.33 8.19 -38.17
N ALA A 488 -7.00 7.10 -37.88
CA ALA A 488 -8.06 7.07 -36.90
C ALA A 488 -7.48 6.95 -35.47
N TYR A 489 -8.16 7.59 -34.54
CA TYR A 489 -7.89 7.45 -33.10
C TYR A 489 -9.19 7.33 -32.33
N ARG A 490 -9.11 6.92 -31.07
CA ARG A 490 -10.28 6.71 -30.22
C ARG A 490 -10.93 8.02 -29.83
N ALA A 491 -12.22 8.18 -30.07
CA ALA A 491 -12.99 9.28 -29.54
C ALA A 491 -13.17 9.16 -28.03
N GLN A 492 -13.11 10.28 -27.33
CA GLN A 492 -13.22 10.35 -25.89
C GLN A 492 -14.66 10.63 -25.45
N SER A 493 -15.13 9.85 -24.45
CA SER A 493 -16.24 10.26 -23.60
C SER A 493 -15.70 11.15 -22.49
N LYS A 494 -16.17 12.40 -22.41
CA LYS A 494 -15.75 13.34 -21.35
C LYS A 494 -16.70 13.32 -20.15
N THR A 495 -17.39 12.22 -19.94
CA THR A 495 -18.27 12.02 -18.80
C THR A 495 -17.54 11.14 -17.78
N ALA A 496 -17.49 11.58 -16.53
CA ALA A 496 -16.87 10.79 -15.47
C ALA A 496 -17.62 9.48 -15.22
N GLU A 497 -16.96 8.36 -15.45
CA GLU A 497 -17.52 7.01 -15.37
C GLU A 497 -16.74 6.11 -14.42
N VAL A 498 -17.41 5.12 -13.86
CA VAL A 498 -16.76 4.06 -13.07
C VAL A 498 -16.11 3.07 -14.03
N VAL A 499 -14.79 3.01 -14.00
CA VAL A 499 -13.98 2.07 -14.78
C VAL A 499 -13.99 0.67 -14.13
N GLY A 500 -14.02 0.62 -12.79
CA GLY A 500 -14.09 -0.63 -12.05
C GLY A 500 -13.62 -0.50 -10.60
N ASN A 501 -13.20 -1.58 -9.98
CA ASN A 501 -12.86 -1.67 -8.58
C ASN A 501 -11.45 -2.21 -8.38
N MET A 502 -10.66 -1.58 -7.50
CA MET A 502 -9.32 -2.02 -7.16
C MET A 502 -9.27 -3.14 -6.10
N THR A 503 -10.38 -3.37 -5.39
CA THR A 503 -10.45 -4.40 -4.35
C THR A 503 -10.45 -5.80 -4.97
N PRO A 504 -9.62 -6.73 -4.49
CA PRO A 504 -9.60 -8.10 -5.00
C PRO A 504 -10.92 -8.83 -4.76
N ASP A 505 -11.24 -9.78 -5.63
CA ASP A 505 -12.35 -10.69 -5.44
C ASP A 505 -12.12 -11.62 -4.26
N PHE A 506 -10.89 -12.09 -4.11
CA PHE A 506 -10.41 -12.81 -2.93
C PHE A 506 -8.87 -12.80 -2.87
N LEU A 507 -8.37 -13.05 -1.68
CA LEU A 507 -6.98 -13.40 -1.39
C LEU A 507 -6.93 -14.83 -0.87
N GLY A 508 -5.88 -15.55 -1.16
CA GLY A 508 -5.70 -16.92 -0.68
C GLY A 508 -4.25 -17.31 -0.56
N SER A 509 -3.99 -18.34 0.21
CA SER A 509 -2.67 -18.97 0.28
C SER A 509 -2.78 -20.49 0.36
N VAL A 510 -1.79 -21.18 -0.16
CA VAL A 510 -1.60 -22.62 0.03
C VAL A 510 -0.17 -22.84 0.50
N ALA A 511 -0.01 -23.51 1.63
CA ALA A 511 1.29 -24.01 2.07
C ALA A 511 1.21 -25.52 2.23
N THR A 512 2.20 -26.21 1.71
CA THR A 512 2.30 -27.67 1.83
C THR A 512 3.64 -28.08 2.40
N THR A 513 3.63 -28.98 3.36
CA THR A 513 4.85 -29.54 3.95
C THR A 513 4.80 -31.05 3.88
N LEU A 514 5.72 -31.63 3.11
CA LEU A 514 5.91 -33.08 3.05
C LEU A 514 7.16 -33.44 3.85
N THR A 515 6.99 -34.24 4.87
CA THR A 515 8.08 -34.74 5.72
C THR A 515 8.27 -36.22 5.52
N TRP A 516 9.47 -36.63 5.27
CA TRP A 516 9.92 -38.03 5.23
C TRP A 516 11.07 -38.23 6.22
N LYS A 517 10.80 -38.91 7.33
CA LYS A 517 11.74 -39.07 8.44
C LYS A 517 12.30 -37.71 8.91
N ASP A 518 13.58 -37.46 8.69
CA ASP A 518 14.29 -36.26 9.09
C ASP A 518 14.39 -35.19 7.97
N LEU A 519 13.83 -35.48 6.79
CA LEU A 519 13.81 -34.56 5.64
C LEU A 519 12.41 -33.98 5.47
N SER A 520 12.30 -32.65 5.30
CA SER A 520 11.04 -32.01 4.96
C SER A 520 11.18 -31.02 3.79
N LEU A 521 10.16 -30.99 2.93
CA LEU A 521 9.99 -30.06 1.84
C LEU A 521 8.76 -29.22 2.14
N ASN A 522 8.93 -27.90 2.20
CA ASN A 522 7.84 -26.94 2.30
C ASN A 522 7.75 -26.11 1.02
N VAL A 523 6.53 -25.93 0.51
CA VAL A 523 6.22 -25.05 -0.64
C VAL A 523 5.07 -24.15 -0.26
N GLY A 524 5.25 -22.84 -0.47
CA GLY A 524 4.24 -21.81 -0.19
C GLY A 524 3.85 -21.07 -1.45
N LEU A 525 2.54 -20.97 -1.67
CA LEU A 525 1.90 -20.18 -2.72
C LEU A 525 1.06 -19.07 -2.09
N ASP A 526 1.02 -17.92 -2.74
CA ASP A 526 0.17 -16.80 -2.39
C ASP A 526 -0.62 -16.36 -3.62
N MET A 527 -1.87 -15.99 -3.43
CA MET A 527 -2.81 -15.77 -4.52
C MET A 527 -3.61 -14.48 -4.29
N ARG A 528 -3.74 -13.71 -5.34
CA ARG A 528 -4.69 -12.61 -5.45
C ARG A 528 -5.50 -12.78 -6.73
N PHE A 529 -6.80 -12.66 -6.65
CA PHE A 529 -7.68 -12.68 -7.80
C PHE A 529 -8.59 -11.45 -7.80
N GLY A 530 -8.66 -10.79 -8.96
CA GLY A 530 -9.51 -9.63 -9.17
C GLY A 530 -8.94 -8.31 -8.64
N GLY A 531 -9.71 -7.26 -8.88
CA GLY A 531 -9.29 -5.88 -8.72
C GLY A 531 -8.59 -5.33 -9.96
N LEU A 532 -8.55 -4.02 -10.07
CA LEU A 532 -7.94 -3.29 -11.16
C LEU A 532 -6.73 -2.50 -10.66
N VAL A 533 -5.79 -2.27 -11.55
CA VAL A 533 -4.62 -1.42 -11.35
C VAL A 533 -4.32 -0.65 -12.61
N ALA A 534 -3.88 0.60 -12.48
CA ALA A 534 -3.41 1.40 -13.60
C ALA A 534 -1.89 1.31 -13.70
N SER A 535 -1.38 0.98 -14.89
CA SER A 535 0.04 0.82 -15.12
C SER A 535 0.61 1.93 -16.00
N TYR A 536 1.30 2.89 -15.38
CA TYR A 536 2.07 3.89 -16.10
C TYR A 536 3.20 3.29 -16.93
N CYS A 537 3.80 2.20 -16.44
CA CYS A 537 4.81 1.45 -17.19
C CYS A 537 4.27 0.94 -18.52
N ASN A 538 3.05 0.40 -18.51
CA ASN A 538 2.43 -0.08 -19.73
C ASN A 538 2.00 1.08 -20.64
N LEU A 539 1.46 2.16 -20.06
CA LEU A 539 1.05 3.35 -20.80
C LEU A 539 2.23 3.93 -21.59
N TYR A 540 3.27 4.37 -20.89
CA TYR A 540 4.44 5.00 -21.53
C TYR A 540 5.27 4.03 -22.34
N GLY A 541 5.46 2.81 -21.86
CA GLY A 541 6.20 1.80 -22.60
C GLY A 541 5.52 1.40 -23.90
N THR A 542 4.20 1.35 -23.95
CA THR A 542 3.45 1.07 -25.19
C THR A 542 3.48 2.27 -26.13
N GLN A 543 3.30 3.49 -25.61
CA GLN A 543 3.45 4.72 -26.40
C GLN A 543 4.84 4.81 -27.07
N ALA A 544 5.88 4.50 -26.32
CA ALA A 544 7.26 4.55 -26.80
C ALA A 544 7.68 3.33 -27.65
N GLY A 545 6.81 2.33 -27.79
CA GLY A 545 7.11 1.15 -28.59
C GLY A 545 8.00 0.10 -27.88
N TRP A 546 8.03 0.06 -26.54
CA TRP A 546 8.93 -0.83 -25.78
C TRP A 546 8.28 -2.09 -25.26
N THR A 547 6.96 -2.09 -25.15
CA THR A 547 6.22 -3.23 -24.65
C THR A 547 5.97 -4.25 -25.76
N GLU A 548 5.82 -5.51 -25.39
CA GLU A 548 5.38 -6.56 -26.31
C GLU A 548 4.03 -6.22 -26.94
N SER A 549 3.13 -5.60 -26.17
CA SER A 549 1.83 -5.11 -26.67
C SER A 549 1.97 -4.13 -27.84
N SER A 550 3.04 -3.34 -27.91
CA SER A 550 3.30 -2.37 -28.98
C SER A 550 3.83 -2.99 -30.26
N LEU A 551 4.12 -4.30 -30.28
CA LEU A 551 4.50 -5.02 -31.50
C LEU A 551 3.27 -5.33 -32.36
N GLN A 552 2.07 -5.36 -31.78
CA GLN A 552 0.84 -5.66 -32.49
C GLN A 552 0.64 -4.68 -33.67
N TYR A 553 0.37 -5.22 -34.83
CA TYR A 553 0.18 -4.51 -36.11
C TYR A 553 1.44 -3.80 -36.65
N ARG A 554 2.62 -3.95 -36.06
CA ARG A 554 3.83 -3.25 -36.49
C ARG A 554 4.38 -3.77 -37.82
N ASP A 555 4.12 -5.03 -38.14
CA ASP A 555 4.51 -5.71 -39.37
C ASP A 555 3.56 -6.90 -39.65
N PRO A 556 3.67 -7.58 -40.83
CA PRO A 556 2.81 -8.70 -41.16
C PRO A 556 2.90 -9.89 -40.22
N GLU A 557 4.06 -10.13 -39.58
CA GLU A 557 4.25 -11.22 -38.61
C GLU A 557 3.46 -10.95 -37.33
N HIS A 558 3.23 -9.67 -37.00
CA HIS A 558 2.43 -9.24 -35.86
C HIS A 558 1.03 -8.76 -36.25
N GLY A 559 0.52 -9.14 -37.43
CA GLY A 559 -0.83 -8.83 -37.87
C GLY A 559 -1.01 -7.48 -38.57
N GLY A 560 0.09 -6.80 -38.90
CA GLY A 560 0.08 -5.56 -39.68
C GLY A 560 -0.36 -5.79 -41.12
N MET A 561 -1.17 -4.88 -41.64
CA MET A 561 -1.63 -4.93 -43.02
C MET A 561 -0.61 -4.29 -43.96
N THR A 562 -0.38 -4.94 -45.10
CA THR A 562 0.41 -4.34 -46.19
C THR A 562 -0.52 -3.58 -47.14
N TRP A 563 -0.19 -2.30 -47.41
CA TRP A 563 -0.89 -1.51 -48.41
C TRP A 563 0.06 -0.60 -49.16
N THR A 564 -0.41 -0.09 -50.30
CA THR A 564 0.33 0.88 -51.08
C THR A 564 -0.41 2.20 -51.04
N SER A 565 0.22 3.27 -50.55
CA SER A 565 -0.41 4.55 -50.40
C SER A 565 -0.85 5.17 -51.75
N GLN A 566 -2.01 5.76 -51.72
CA GLN A 566 -2.63 6.50 -52.86
C GLN A 566 -2.66 8.01 -52.62
N TYR A 567 -2.36 8.47 -51.41
CA TYR A 567 -2.26 9.93 -51.14
C TYR A 567 -1.17 10.57 -52.02
N ALA A 568 -1.40 11.76 -52.51
CA ALA A 568 -0.57 12.38 -53.54
C ALA A 568 0.91 12.51 -53.15
N ASP A 569 1.23 12.77 -51.91
CA ASP A 569 2.57 12.96 -51.37
C ASP A 569 3.32 11.66 -50.99
N SER A 570 2.60 10.56 -50.91
CA SER A 570 3.13 9.23 -50.56
C SER A 570 2.74 8.14 -51.56
N LYS A 571 2.24 8.56 -52.73
CA LYS A 571 1.73 7.64 -53.75
C LYS A 571 2.77 6.62 -54.22
N GLY A 572 2.36 5.35 -54.11
CA GLY A 572 3.20 4.22 -54.51
C GLY A 572 4.16 3.74 -53.43
N ILE A 573 4.23 4.38 -52.26
CA ILE A 573 4.99 3.87 -51.11
C ILE A 573 4.24 2.72 -50.52
N GLN A 574 4.93 1.59 -50.32
CA GLN A 574 4.39 0.41 -49.65
C GLN A 574 4.71 0.46 -48.18
N TYR A 575 3.69 0.21 -47.34
CA TYR A 575 3.76 0.12 -45.91
C TYR A 575 3.30 -1.28 -45.47
N THR A 576 3.69 -1.70 -44.25
CA THR A 576 3.40 -3.06 -43.72
C THR A 576 2.84 -3.03 -42.31
N ASP A 577 2.67 -1.85 -41.72
CA ASP A 577 2.26 -1.61 -40.35
C ASP A 577 0.81 -1.08 -40.22
N GLY A 578 -0.04 -1.41 -41.20
CA GLY A 578 -1.39 -0.94 -41.25
C GLY A 578 -2.31 -1.65 -40.26
N MET A 579 -3.17 -0.89 -39.64
CA MET A 579 -4.26 -1.39 -38.81
C MET A 579 -5.58 -0.66 -39.10
N ILE A 580 -6.67 -1.38 -38.88
CA ILE A 580 -8.03 -0.85 -38.99
C ILE A 580 -8.71 -1.11 -37.65
N PRO A 581 -8.70 -0.16 -36.69
CA PRO A 581 -9.41 -0.34 -35.43
C PRO A 581 -10.91 -0.46 -35.67
N GLU A 582 -11.54 -1.32 -34.90
CA GLU A 582 -12.98 -1.48 -34.92
C GLU A 582 -13.65 -0.19 -34.45
N GLY A 583 -14.64 0.31 -35.22
CA GLY A 583 -15.40 1.47 -34.82
C GLY A 583 -16.08 2.19 -35.99
N VAL A 584 -16.90 3.15 -35.63
CA VAL A 584 -17.53 4.11 -36.53
C VAL A 584 -17.09 5.52 -36.16
N PHE A 585 -17.04 6.40 -37.14
CA PHE A 585 -16.63 7.78 -36.86
C PHE A 585 -17.69 8.56 -36.08
N LYS A 586 -17.23 9.33 -35.10
CA LYS A 586 -18.07 10.20 -34.26
C LYS A 586 -18.72 11.29 -35.14
N GLU A 587 -19.88 11.75 -34.73
CA GLU A 587 -20.59 12.87 -35.35
C GLU A 587 -19.69 14.13 -35.45
N GLY A 588 -19.68 14.75 -36.64
CA GLY A 588 -18.84 15.90 -36.94
C GLY A 588 -17.41 15.59 -37.38
N THR A 589 -17.06 14.28 -37.54
CA THR A 589 -15.72 13.91 -38.03
C THR A 589 -15.60 14.13 -39.53
N ILE A 590 -14.67 14.98 -39.91
CA ILE A 590 -14.32 15.28 -41.32
C ILE A 590 -12.96 14.67 -41.62
N ALA A 591 -12.85 13.87 -42.68
CA ALA A 591 -11.61 13.26 -43.12
C ALA A 591 -11.23 13.74 -44.53
N THR A 592 -9.93 13.93 -44.75
CA THR A 592 -9.39 14.14 -46.10
C THR A 592 -9.18 12.77 -46.73
N LEU A 593 -9.92 12.51 -47.82
CA LEU A 593 -9.88 11.24 -48.54
C LEU A 593 -8.58 11.12 -49.39
N VAL A 594 -8.36 9.91 -49.88
CA VAL A 594 -7.20 9.57 -50.71
C VAL A 594 -7.06 10.48 -51.94
N ASP A 595 -8.18 10.92 -52.53
CA ASP A 595 -8.22 11.83 -53.68
C ASP A 595 -8.00 13.31 -53.30
N GLY A 596 -7.81 13.62 -52.02
CA GLY A 596 -7.61 14.99 -51.50
C GLY A 596 -8.91 15.74 -51.19
N THR A 597 -10.09 15.16 -51.44
CA THR A 597 -11.35 15.81 -51.11
C THR A 597 -11.69 15.61 -49.61
N LYS A 598 -12.44 16.55 -49.01
CA LYS A 598 -12.94 16.42 -47.63
C LYS A 598 -14.33 15.84 -47.61
N MET A 599 -14.53 14.86 -46.77
CA MET A 599 -15.80 14.19 -46.58
C MET A 599 -16.20 14.16 -45.12
N ASP A 600 -17.47 14.39 -44.84
CA ASP A 600 -18.06 14.07 -43.55
C ASP A 600 -18.25 12.54 -43.44
N VAL A 601 -17.49 11.91 -42.54
CA VAL A 601 -17.48 10.46 -42.32
C VAL A 601 -18.29 10.03 -41.10
N SER A 602 -19.05 10.93 -40.51
CA SER A 602 -19.88 10.69 -39.33
C SER A 602 -20.74 9.44 -39.47
N GLY A 603 -20.69 8.55 -38.46
CA GLY A 603 -21.47 7.31 -38.42
C GLY A 603 -21.00 6.22 -39.39
N LEU A 604 -20.03 6.47 -40.26
CA LEU A 604 -19.50 5.46 -41.18
C LEU A 604 -18.47 4.57 -40.52
N SER A 605 -18.44 3.30 -40.92
CA SER A 605 -17.42 2.34 -40.46
C SER A 605 -16.06 2.65 -41.09
N TYR A 606 -15.02 2.71 -40.26
CA TYR A 606 -13.66 2.87 -40.75
C TYR A 606 -13.24 1.74 -41.70
N ALA A 607 -13.56 0.49 -41.33
CA ALA A 607 -13.26 -0.66 -42.18
C ALA A 607 -13.91 -0.58 -43.56
N GLN A 608 -15.14 -0.09 -43.64
CA GLN A 608 -15.84 0.11 -44.92
C GLN A 608 -15.17 1.18 -45.78
N LEU A 609 -14.79 2.32 -45.18
CA LEU A 609 -14.12 3.40 -45.93
C LEU A 609 -12.75 2.97 -46.49
N VAL A 610 -12.01 2.13 -45.73
CA VAL A 610 -10.75 1.55 -46.22
C VAL A 610 -11.03 0.54 -47.35
N GLN A 611 -12.03 -0.31 -47.21
CA GLN A 611 -12.43 -1.27 -48.26
C GLN A 611 -12.88 -0.55 -49.56
N GLU A 612 -13.54 0.57 -49.43
CA GLU A 612 -13.95 1.42 -50.59
C GLU A 612 -12.79 2.21 -51.21
N GLY A 613 -11.58 2.14 -50.60
CA GLY A 613 -10.42 2.92 -51.04
C GLY A 613 -10.54 4.40 -50.80
N LYS A 614 -11.40 4.84 -49.91
CA LYS A 614 -11.59 6.25 -49.52
C LYS A 614 -10.60 6.74 -48.52
N LEU A 615 -10.25 5.85 -47.52
CA LEU A 615 -9.23 6.07 -46.53
C LEU A 615 -8.20 4.94 -46.59
N GLU A 616 -7.03 5.18 -46.06
CA GLU A 616 -5.98 4.18 -45.90
C GLU A 616 -5.97 3.61 -44.46
N PRO A 617 -5.34 2.44 -44.22
CA PRO A 617 -5.11 1.95 -42.87
C PRO A 617 -4.32 2.94 -42.02
N THR A 618 -4.58 2.98 -40.74
CA THR A 618 -3.79 3.76 -39.77
C THR A 618 -2.44 3.09 -39.53
N HIS A 619 -1.36 3.83 -39.48
CA HIS A 619 -0.05 3.34 -39.04
C HIS A 619 -0.09 2.91 -37.58
N ALA A 620 0.40 1.71 -37.25
CA ALA A 620 0.45 1.21 -35.87
C ALA A 620 1.20 2.17 -34.93
N GLY A 621 2.32 2.73 -35.38
CA GLY A 621 3.08 3.72 -34.59
C GLY A 621 2.26 4.96 -34.24
N SER A 622 1.50 5.48 -35.22
CA SER A 622 0.60 6.61 -34.99
C SER A 622 -0.55 6.28 -34.05
N TRP A 623 -1.13 5.08 -34.20
CA TRP A 623 -2.17 4.61 -33.31
C TRP A 623 -1.70 4.56 -31.85
N TYR A 624 -0.57 3.90 -31.57
CA TYR A 624 -0.03 3.82 -30.21
C TYR A 624 0.40 5.19 -29.68
N GLY A 625 1.08 6.00 -30.50
CA GLY A 625 1.52 7.34 -30.13
C GLY A 625 0.36 8.25 -29.71
N ASN A 626 -0.76 8.21 -30.44
CA ASN A 626 -1.88 9.13 -30.19
C ASN A 626 -2.87 8.63 -29.13
N ASN A 627 -3.13 7.32 -29.03
CA ASN A 627 -4.07 6.79 -28.02
C ASN A 627 -3.44 6.60 -26.63
N TYR A 628 -2.10 6.56 -26.55
CA TYR A 628 -1.36 6.44 -25.29
C TYR A 628 -0.60 7.72 -24.92
N ALA A 629 -0.77 8.79 -25.67
CA ALA A 629 -0.09 10.07 -25.44
C ALA A 629 -0.64 10.81 -24.22
N TRP A 630 0.13 11.80 -23.79
CA TRP A 630 -0.27 12.75 -22.78
C TRP A 630 -1.44 13.64 -23.24
N GLY A 631 -2.27 14.08 -22.29
CA GLY A 631 -3.28 15.09 -22.53
C GLY A 631 -4.57 14.55 -23.11
N ALA A 632 -5.16 15.33 -24.03
CA ALA A 632 -6.54 15.16 -24.47
C ALA A 632 -6.87 13.83 -25.17
N GLN A 633 -5.88 13.06 -25.60
CA GLN A 633 -6.08 11.79 -26.29
C GLN A 633 -5.88 10.56 -25.40
N THR A 634 -5.46 10.74 -24.16
CA THR A 634 -5.30 9.63 -23.22
C THR A 634 -6.66 9.05 -22.83
N ILE A 635 -6.82 7.76 -22.97
CA ILE A 635 -8.02 7.02 -22.58
C ILE A 635 -7.61 6.01 -21.49
N ASP A 636 -8.01 6.30 -20.27
CA ASP A 636 -7.49 5.62 -19.08
C ASP A 636 -7.88 4.15 -19.01
N ASP A 637 -9.02 3.75 -19.57
CA ASP A 637 -9.46 2.35 -19.59
C ASP A 637 -8.55 1.43 -20.43
N ILE A 638 -7.71 1.96 -21.33
CA ILE A 638 -6.79 1.17 -22.14
C ILE A 638 -5.51 0.77 -21.39
N TRP A 639 -5.19 1.41 -20.29
CA TRP A 639 -4.01 1.10 -19.47
C TRP A 639 -4.35 0.63 -18.05
N VAL A 640 -5.65 0.44 -17.78
CA VAL A 640 -6.16 -0.18 -16.56
C VAL A 640 -6.29 -1.69 -16.77
N HIS A 641 -5.67 -2.46 -15.91
CA HIS A 641 -5.56 -3.91 -16.06
C HIS A 641 -6.10 -4.65 -14.85
N LYS A 642 -6.65 -5.84 -15.09
CA LYS A 642 -7.03 -6.76 -14.02
C LYS A 642 -5.78 -7.26 -13.30
N LEU A 643 -5.81 -7.22 -11.96
CA LEU A 643 -4.70 -7.64 -11.11
C LEU A 643 -5.00 -9.00 -10.46
N SER A 644 -4.50 -10.06 -11.09
CA SER A 644 -4.60 -11.42 -10.55
C SER A 644 -3.26 -12.13 -10.68
N TYR A 645 -2.86 -12.86 -9.65
CA TYR A 645 -1.61 -13.62 -9.68
C TYR A 645 -1.62 -14.82 -8.74
N ILE A 646 -0.74 -15.77 -9.01
CA ILE A 646 -0.31 -16.85 -8.12
C ILE A 646 1.21 -16.76 -8.00
N ALA A 647 1.70 -16.41 -6.81
CA ALA A 647 3.13 -16.25 -6.53
C ALA A 647 3.69 -17.49 -5.84
N LEU A 648 4.84 -17.97 -6.30
CA LEU A 648 5.63 -19.00 -5.62
C LEU A 648 6.51 -18.32 -4.57
N ARG A 649 6.04 -18.31 -3.30
CA ARG A 649 6.66 -17.55 -2.22
C ARG A 649 7.91 -18.19 -1.66
N ASN A 650 7.87 -19.50 -1.48
CA ASN A 650 9.03 -20.22 -0.99
C ASN A 650 9.02 -21.68 -1.40
N ILE A 651 10.23 -22.20 -1.55
CA ILE A 651 10.55 -23.63 -1.50
C ILE A 651 11.63 -23.78 -0.43
N THR A 652 11.36 -24.59 0.61
CA THR A 652 12.28 -24.78 1.72
C THR A 652 12.51 -26.26 1.94
N ILE A 653 13.76 -26.68 1.97
CA ILE A 653 14.18 -28.04 2.31
C ILE A 653 14.86 -27.97 3.67
N ASN A 654 14.39 -28.79 4.63
CA ASN A 654 15.01 -28.92 5.94
C ASN A 654 15.47 -30.35 6.13
N TYR A 655 16.66 -30.51 6.69
CA TYR A 655 17.20 -31.80 7.05
C TYR A 655 17.74 -31.77 8.46
N ARG A 656 17.15 -32.60 9.33
CA ARG A 656 17.65 -32.82 10.69
C ARG A 656 18.73 -33.90 10.64
N LEU A 657 19.95 -33.52 11.02
CA LEU A 657 21.03 -34.50 11.06
C LEU A 657 20.81 -35.55 12.15
N PRO A 658 21.19 -36.82 11.88
CA PRO A 658 21.14 -37.87 12.90
C PRO A 658 21.91 -37.48 14.16
N ASN A 659 21.39 -37.86 15.32
CA ASN A 659 22.02 -37.55 16.62
C ASN A 659 23.48 -38.03 16.70
N SER A 660 23.83 -39.12 16.02
CA SER A 660 25.21 -39.65 15.95
C SER A 660 26.20 -38.65 15.31
N ILE A 661 25.72 -37.83 14.35
CA ILE A 661 26.52 -36.76 13.72
C ILE A 661 26.52 -35.53 14.58
N SER A 662 25.35 -35.10 15.06
CA SER A 662 25.19 -33.89 15.87
C SER A 662 26.05 -33.95 17.15
N HIS A 663 26.05 -35.08 17.84
CA HIS A 663 26.86 -35.30 19.07
C HIS A 663 28.37 -35.26 18.77
N LYS A 664 28.82 -35.79 17.64
CA LYS A 664 30.25 -35.72 17.24
C LYS A 664 30.68 -34.26 16.99
N LEU A 665 29.76 -33.38 16.65
CA LEU A 665 29.97 -31.95 16.45
C LEU A 665 29.75 -31.13 17.74
N GLY A 666 29.53 -31.80 18.88
CA GLY A 666 29.33 -31.15 20.18
C GLY A 666 27.93 -30.57 20.38
N ALA A 667 26.98 -30.84 19.50
CA ALA A 667 25.61 -30.30 19.55
C ALA A 667 24.62 -31.41 19.93
N LYS A 668 23.59 -31.12 20.72
CA LYS A 668 22.46 -32.01 21.02
C LYS A 668 21.55 -32.25 19.81
N GLY A 669 21.56 -31.31 18.88
CA GLY A 669 20.83 -31.44 17.63
C GLY A 669 21.33 -30.43 16.62
N LEU A 670 21.33 -30.83 15.34
CA LEU A 670 21.74 -29.97 14.23
C LEU A 670 20.71 -30.07 13.10
N ASN A 671 20.23 -28.94 12.66
CA ASN A 671 19.27 -28.81 11.55
C ASN A 671 19.84 -27.92 10.46
N LEU A 672 19.83 -28.41 9.23
CA LEU A 672 20.23 -27.68 8.02
C LEU A 672 19.00 -27.30 7.24
N SER A 673 18.92 -26.05 6.81
CA SER A 673 17.80 -25.57 6.00
C SER A 673 18.31 -24.77 4.81
N PHE A 674 17.75 -25.05 3.64
CA PHE A 674 17.89 -24.23 2.45
C PHE A 674 16.51 -23.71 2.06
N SER A 675 16.38 -22.40 1.91
CA SER A 675 15.14 -21.73 1.53
C SER A 675 15.38 -20.82 0.33
N ALA A 676 14.66 -21.08 -0.74
CA ALA A 676 14.55 -20.19 -1.90
C ALA A 676 13.21 -19.45 -1.79
N ARG A 677 13.25 -18.13 -1.85
CA ARG A 677 12.07 -17.26 -1.64
C ARG A 677 11.85 -16.33 -2.81
N ASN A 678 10.57 -15.97 -3.03
CA ASN A 678 10.13 -15.08 -4.09
C ASN A 678 10.65 -15.55 -5.47
N LEU A 679 10.29 -16.76 -5.86
CA LEU A 679 10.81 -17.41 -7.08
C LEU A 679 10.10 -16.96 -8.36
N GLY A 680 9.03 -16.20 -8.26
CA GLY A 680 8.27 -15.66 -9.38
C GLY A 680 6.78 -15.96 -9.30
N TYR A 681 6.10 -15.73 -10.41
CA TYR A 681 4.66 -15.93 -10.53
C TYR A 681 4.39 -17.15 -11.41
N LEU A 682 3.57 -18.08 -10.89
CA LEU A 682 3.02 -19.19 -11.68
C LEU A 682 1.91 -18.71 -12.61
N TYR A 683 1.24 -17.63 -12.21
CA TYR A 683 0.23 -16.93 -13.00
C TYR A 683 0.33 -15.43 -12.71
N ASN A 684 0.24 -14.61 -13.75
CA ASN A 684 0.20 -13.15 -13.67
C ASN A 684 -0.69 -12.63 -14.81
N SER A 685 -1.72 -11.87 -14.47
CA SER A 685 -2.66 -11.32 -15.46
C SER A 685 -2.22 -10.00 -16.07
N LEU A 686 -1.17 -9.37 -15.51
CA LEU A 686 -0.68 -8.09 -16.03
C LEU A 686 0.08 -8.31 -17.35
N PRO A 687 -0.07 -7.41 -18.31
CA PRO A 687 0.67 -7.46 -19.55
C PRO A 687 2.16 -7.23 -19.31
N ASN A 688 2.98 -7.64 -20.29
CA ASN A 688 4.42 -7.36 -20.36
C ASN A 688 5.21 -7.84 -19.11
N ASN A 689 4.74 -8.89 -18.44
CA ASN A 689 5.35 -9.43 -17.21
C ASN A 689 5.57 -8.39 -16.09
N LEU A 690 4.73 -7.36 -16.03
CA LEU A 690 4.79 -6.37 -14.95
C LEU A 690 4.67 -7.05 -13.60
N ASN A 691 5.48 -6.57 -12.64
CA ASN A 691 5.41 -7.06 -11.26
C ASN A 691 4.09 -6.59 -10.60
N PRO A 692 3.15 -7.50 -10.28
CA PRO A 692 1.85 -7.13 -9.71
C PRO A 692 1.93 -6.53 -8.30
N GLU A 693 3.07 -6.61 -7.64
CA GLU A 693 3.31 -6.05 -6.31
C GLU A 693 4.02 -4.70 -6.32
N SER A 694 4.32 -4.15 -7.50
CA SER A 694 4.95 -2.82 -7.68
C SER A 694 3.93 -1.67 -7.58
N VAL A 695 2.93 -1.77 -6.71
CA VAL A 695 2.01 -0.66 -6.45
C VAL A 695 2.72 0.44 -5.66
N ARG A 696 2.47 1.70 -6.02
CA ARG A 696 3.23 2.88 -5.56
C ARG A 696 3.31 3.05 -4.05
N SER A 697 2.29 2.66 -3.30
CA SER A 697 2.26 2.75 -1.85
C SER A 697 1.35 1.68 -1.23
N ASN A 698 1.43 1.54 0.09
CA ASN A 698 0.57 0.64 0.85
C ASN A 698 -0.79 1.26 1.25
N SER A 699 -1.16 2.41 0.67
CA SER A 699 -2.46 3.02 0.91
C SER A 699 -3.57 2.13 0.35
N ALA A 700 -4.66 1.97 1.10
CA ALA A 700 -5.83 1.21 0.65
C ALA A 700 -6.54 1.81 -0.58
N SER A 701 -6.22 3.06 -0.93
CA SER A 701 -6.73 3.75 -2.12
C SER A 701 -5.73 3.83 -3.27
N GLU A 702 -4.52 3.27 -3.13
CA GLU A 702 -3.51 3.32 -4.18
C GLU A 702 -3.70 2.17 -5.18
N PHE A 703 -3.77 2.54 -6.46
CA PHE A 703 -4.07 1.63 -7.57
C PHE A 703 -3.03 1.71 -8.70
N ARG A 704 -1.94 2.51 -8.53
CA ARG A 704 -1.01 2.85 -9.61
C ARG A 704 0.29 2.05 -9.50
N ILE A 705 0.70 1.46 -10.61
CA ILE A 705 2.06 0.97 -10.82
C ILE A 705 2.81 2.04 -11.61
N ARG A 706 3.65 2.83 -10.93
CA ARG A 706 4.45 3.89 -11.56
C ARG A 706 5.83 3.45 -11.97
N GLY A 707 6.43 2.58 -11.21
CA GLY A 707 7.78 2.13 -11.42
C GLY A 707 7.84 0.64 -11.72
N PHE A 708 8.92 0.22 -12.31
CA PHE A 708 9.25 -1.17 -12.51
C PHE A 708 10.31 -1.60 -11.49
N GLU A 709 9.88 -2.26 -10.42
CA GLU A 709 10.82 -2.87 -9.51
C GLU A 709 11.11 -4.31 -9.94
N PRO A 710 12.38 -4.66 -10.19
CA PRO A 710 12.74 -6.02 -10.51
C PRO A 710 12.31 -6.96 -9.39
N TYR A 711 11.70 -8.06 -9.75
CA TYR A 711 11.37 -9.10 -8.81
C TYR A 711 12.65 -9.80 -8.36
N THR A 712 12.89 -9.85 -7.06
CA THR A 712 14.12 -10.40 -6.50
C THR A 712 13.87 -11.70 -5.77
N ALA A 713 14.54 -12.77 -6.21
CA ALA A 713 14.61 -14.01 -5.47
C ALA A 713 15.71 -13.96 -4.40
N SER A 714 15.50 -14.61 -3.27
CA SER A 714 16.50 -14.75 -2.24
C SER A 714 16.74 -16.21 -1.88
N TYR A 715 18.00 -16.54 -1.64
CA TYR A 715 18.45 -17.88 -1.27
C TYR A 715 19.11 -17.81 0.10
N ILE A 716 18.59 -18.61 1.05
CA ILE A 716 19.00 -18.57 2.44
C ILE A 716 19.42 -19.96 2.87
N PHE A 717 20.64 -20.08 3.36
CA PHE A 717 21.13 -21.28 4.01
C PHE A 717 21.20 -21.05 5.51
N THR A 718 20.61 -21.94 6.30
CA THR A 718 20.52 -21.80 7.76
C THR A 718 21.04 -23.07 8.43
N ILE A 719 21.86 -22.90 9.47
CA ILE A 719 22.30 -23.95 10.36
C ILE A 719 21.80 -23.62 11.76
N ASN A 720 20.97 -24.48 12.33
CA ASN A 720 20.52 -24.39 13.72
C ASN A 720 21.18 -25.48 14.55
N ALA A 721 21.95 -25.08 15.54
CA ALA A 721 22.62 -26.01 16.48
C ALA A 721 22.11 -25.77 17.89
N ASN A 722 21.71 -26.88 18.57
CA ASN A 722 21.37 -26.88 19.99
C ASN A 722 22.53 -27.53 20.75
N PHE A 723 23.09 -26.83 21.73
CA PHE A 723 24.20 -27.29 22.57
C PHE A 723 23.76 -27.75 23.94
#